data_ee2b7f358ec51c0406cd516eba3daffb
#
_entry.id   ee2b7f358ec51c0406cd516eba3daffb
#
_cell.length_a   1.000
_cell.length_b   1.000
_cell.length_c   1.000
_cell.angle_alpha   90.00
_cell.angle_beta   90.00
_cell.angle_gamma   90.00
#
_symmetry.space_group_name_H-M   'P 1'
#
loop_
_entity.id
_entity.type
_entity.pdbx_description
1 polymer ?
#
loop_
_entity_poly.entity_id
_entity_poly.type
_entity_poly.pdbx_seq_one_letter_code
_entity_poly.pdbx_strand_id
1 'polypeptide(L)'
;MILDKQIIINLFIFFAIIDTLLIIGIILEKYLKKYQRIKLNNMQNLISKNINNPLEIKIEEPKYFMQAYAQMNQSIMIDEKTKKEFMELIKKYDIEKKYIKRINSKIKSNLIQAIVYLGEIGTEECRLVLEEKFENENDYIIKLYIAYSLYKIHNKNSIPILVESLINSPKPYKEKIQVMLSKFENDFHDYILTILDRKEIEIQMMIIYFASHYMDTKLKSYLISKSRDENIEISRAAVQSLSKNYFNILNDAYYLYNKDLQIQKTVIKTLSKINTKENIDQLIPFLENDETYEYAIYSLSNILRENPKFLEYLIDIFENEKNNKIKKNLANVISIKIEYFFFKLLTNEKDKYANLIYNIMLSDVIGDTIDFLNKNKNIPIERIILPYLKKAIKKNEYIKKEFQLYINKRILNELSLKRIIQKPPKKDTKREKDKIENLIKILIGVFTFFPLLFVLRHGKIIPDITFIEGLKLYIYDFNWYLIIYVVILNAIYLILVIISYFEQLHQEKMWNLKFKGLLYTFKILPGISIIAPAYNETEIIIESTNALLNLQYPDYDVIVVNDGSTDDTLEKLIDYFNLEKTDYILNKNLNTKPIRGIYINKSIPKLIVVDKENGGKADSLNTGLNISKKEFFCGIDADSILESDALLKITSLKMDTDHEMIAIGGNILPLNGCKVSKGYIEKINLPFKTIERFQTVEYIRSFMAGRLGWARINSMLIISGAFGLFNRKRIIEAGGYLSEQGKYKKDTVGEDMELVVRINRDMYDKKIKHKIGYSYNANCWTEVPPSYLNLYKQRDRWHRGLIDILIFHRNLMFNPRYGKMGFISIPYFFIFELIGPLIEIQGYLMIVLAGFFNILSLKMGFLLFLTTIFIGVTTSLASLIIAEDEVNYFSKKETFLLILFSFLENFGPRQFMSFVRLNAFNNSLKKPMGWSKFERIGFEDKDKKQ
;
A
#
# COMPACT_ATOMS: atom_id res chain seq x y z
N MET A 1 -0.58 -45.79 -28.20
CA MET A 1 0.17 -46.13 -27.02
C MET A 1 -0.64 -45.67 -25.81
N ILE A 2 -1.28 -46.59 -25.14
CA ILE A 2 -2.05 -46.36 -23.93
C ILE A 2 -1.05 -45.84 -22.91
N LEU A 3 -1.31 -44.70 -22.24
CA LEU A 3 -0.58 -44.32 -21.04
C LEU A 3 -0.50 -45.59 -20.19
N ASP A 4 0.71 -46.02 -19.91
CA ASP A 4 0.88 -47.28 -19.22
C ASP A 4 0.07 -47.15 -17.92
N LYS A 5 -0.93 -48.04 -17.73
CA LYS A 5 -1.78 -48.09 -16.54
C LYS A 5 -0.91 -47.98 -15.27
N GLN A 6 0.29 -48.52 -15.35
CA GLN A 6 1.26 -48.52 -14.26
C GLN A 6 1.78 -47.11 -13.95
N ILE A 7 1.98 -46.24 -14.96
CA ILE A 7 2.48 -44.86 -14.75
C ILE A 7 1.39 -44.06 -13.99
N ILE A 8 0.12 -44.20 -14.37
CA ILE A 8 -0.96 -43.47 -13.70
C ILE A 8 -1.15 -43.97 -12.28
N ILE A 9 -1.09 -45.27 -12.05
CA ILE A 9 -1.13 -45.85 -10.72
C ILE A 9 0.03 -45.34 -9.85
N ASN A 10 1.23 -45.35 -10.42
CA ASN A 10 2.42 -44.84 -9.71
C ASN A 10 2.31 -43.38 -9.36
N LEU A 11 1.81 -42.51 -10.27
CA LEU A 11 1.54 -41.10 -10.00
C LEU A 11 0.47 -40.92 -8.91
N PHE A 12 -0.62 -41.66 -8.96
CA PHE A 12 -1.64 -41.63 -7.94
C PHE A 12 -1.10 -41.99 -6.55
N ILE A 13 -0.37 -43.12 -6.46
CA ILE A 13 0.24 -43.55 -5.21
C ILE A 13 1.26 -42.52 -4.70
N PHE A 14 2.08 -41.96 -5.59
CA PHE A 14 3.07 -40.92 -5.27
C PHE A 14 2.42 -39.69 -4.64
N PHE A 15 1.37 -39.12 -5.27
CA PHE A 15 0.70 -37.94 -4.72
C PHE A 15 -0.12 -38.26 -3.47
N ALA A 16 -0.74 -39.42 -3.36
CA ALA A 16 -1.43 -39.86 -2.15
C ALA A 16 -0.47 -39.99 -0.94
N ILE A 17 0.75 -40.48 -1.17
CA ILE A 17 1.81 -40.53 -0.14
C ILE A 17 2.23 -39.09 0.22
N ILE A 18 2.48 -38.21 -0.77
CA ILE A 18 2.85 -36.82 -0.50
C ILE A 18 1.76 -36.11 0.31
N ASP A 19 0.50 -36.23 -0.07
CA ASP A 19 -0.62 -35.58 0.65
C ASP A 19 -0.68 -36.07 2.10
N THR A 20 -0.48 -37.39 2.32
CA THR A 20 -0.44 -37.94 3.66
C THR A 20 0.73 -37.38 4.48
N LEU A 21 1.92 -37.28 3.87
CA LEU A 21 3.10 -36.68 4.52
C LEU A 21 2.89 -35.19 4.81
N LEU A 22 2.23 -34.44 3.93
CA LEU A 22 1.88 -33.03 4.15
C LEU A 22 0.90 -32.87 5.32
N ILE A 23 -0.12 -33.72 5.41
CA ILE A 23 -1.06 -33.70 6.55
C ILE A 23 -0.31 -33.95 7.87
N ILE A 24 0.57 -34.95 7.88
CA ILE A 24 1.42 -35.24 9.04
C ILE A 24 2.33 -34.04 9.33
N GLY A 25 2.91 -33.42 8.29
CA GLY A 25 3.73 -32.22 8.37
C GLY A 25 3.02 -31.05 9.04
N ILE A 26 1.77 -30.74 8.64
CA ILE A 26 0.94 -29.68 9.25
C ILE A 26 0.76 -29.92 10.77
N ILE A 27 0.44 -31.15 11.13
CA ILE A 27 0.23 -31.52 12.54
C ILE A 27 1.53 -31.41 13.34
N LEU A 28 2.63 -31.90 12.76
CA LEU A 28 3.95 -31.90 13.40
C LEU A 28 4.49 -30.48 13.58
N GLU A 29 4.38 -29.64 12.56
CA GLU A 29 4.85 -28.25 12.60
C GLU A 29 4.08 -27.45 13.66
N LYS A 30 2.74 -27.61 13.71
CA LYS A 30 1.91 -27.01 14.75
C LYS A 30 2.33 -27.47 16.16
N TYR A 31 2.72 -28.72 16.32
CA TYR A 31 3.21 -29.24 17.59
C TYR A 31 4.59 -28.68 17.96
N LEU A 32 5.52 -28.66 16.98
CA LEU A 32 6.89 -28.15 17.19
C LEU A 32 6.91 -26.66 17.52
N LYS A 33 6.16 -25.82 16.80
CA LYS A 33 6.03 -24.40 17.11
C LYS A 33 5.39 -24.16 18.48
N LYS A 34 4.36 -24.93 18.85
CA LYS A 34 3.79 -24.87 20.19
C LYS A 34 4.83 -25.22 21.26
N TYR A 35 5.61 -26.26 21.05
CA TYR A 35 6.68 -26.68 21.97
C TYR A 35 7.75 -25.59 22.12
N GLN A 36 8.19 -24.97 21.01
CA GLN A 36 9.14 -23.85 21.04
C GLN A 36 8.59 -22.63 21.79
N ARG A 37 7.31 -22.29 21.58
CA ARG A 37 6.64 -21.20 22.32
C ARG A 37 6.58 -21.48 23.83
N ILE A 38 6.24 -22.70 24.21
CA ILE A 38 6.24 -23.12 25.62
C ILE A 38 7.64 -22.97 26.24
N LYS A 39 8.69 -23.46 25.57
CA LYS A 39 10.08 -23.32 26.06
C LYS A 39 10.49 -21.85 26.22
N LEU A 40 10.17 -21.00 25.23
CA LEU A 40 10.47 -19.58 25.30
C LEU A 40 9.72 -18.90 26.45
N ASN A 41 8.42 -19.18 26.61
CA ASN A 41 7.60 -18.62 27.67
C ASN A 41 8.09 -19.08 29.06
N ASN A 42 8.48 -20.36 29.20
CA ASN A 42 9.05 -20.87 30.43
C ASN A 42 10.35 -20.16 30.78
N MET A 43 11.20 -19.89 29.81
CA MET A 43 12.44 -19.15 30.01
C MET A 43 12.18 -17.67 30.36
N GLN A 44 11.21 -17.03 29.71
CA GLN A 44 10.79 -15.66 30.06
C GLN A 44 10.26 -15.58 31.49
N ASN A 45 9.41 -16.53 31.89
CA ASN A 45 8.91 -16.64 33.26
C ASN A 45 10.03 -16.88 34.27
N LEU A 46 11.03 -17.71 33.93
CA LEU A 46 12.19 -17.97 34.76
C LEU A 46 13.05 -16.70 34.97
N ILE A 47 13.33 -15.97 33.88
CA ILE A 47 14.04 -14.70 33.94
C ILE A 47 13.26 -13.67 34.75
N SER A 48 11.95 -13.53 34.50
CA SER A 48 11.06 -12.58 35.19
C SER A 48 10.99 -12.85 36.70
N LYS A 49 10.94 -14.12 37.12
CA LYS A 49 10.92 -14.50 38.55
C LYS A 49 12.24 -14.21 39.26
N ASN A 50 13.36 -14.35 38.57
CA ASN A 50 14.70 -14.19 39.11
C ASN A 50 15.38 -12.90 38.66
N ILE A 51 14.62 -11.88 38.27
CA ILE A 51 15.18 -10.63 37.77
C ILE A 51 16.08 -9.93 38.83
N ASN A 52 15.76 -10.06 40.11
CA ASN A 52 16.54 -9.49 41.20
C ASN A 52 17.77 -10.34 41.59
N ASN A 53 17.84 -11.60 41.17
CA ASN A 53 18.95 -12.51 41.42
C ASN A 53 19.26 -13.35 40.17
N PRO A 54 19.73 -12.76 39.06
CA PRO A 54 19.94 -13.44 37.79
C PRO A 54 20.90 -14.63 37.87
N LEU A 55 21.88 -14.61 38.78
CA LEU A 55 22.89 -15.67 38.93
C LEU A 55 22.30 -17.04 39.33
N GLU A 56 21.09 -17.08 39.87
CA GLU A 56 20.38 -18.32 40.20
C GLU A 56 19.78 -19.02 38.99
N ILE A 57 19.72 -18.36 37.83
CA ILE A 57 19.14 -18.90 36.62
C ILE A 57 20.04 -20.01 36.06
N LYS A 58 19.49 -21.22 35.89
CA LYS A 58 20.14 -22.31 35.16
C LYS A 58 19.79 -22.22 33.68
N ILE A 59 20.82 -22.09 32.84
CA ILE A 59 20.65 -22.02 31.38
C ILE A 59 20.87 -23.41 30.78
N GLU A 60 19.80 -24.10 30.45
CA GLU A 60 19.86 -25.39 29.75
C GLU A 60 20.09 -25.17 28.24
N GLU A 61 19.39 -24.20 27.64
CA GLU A 61 19.46 -23.89 26.21
C GLU A 61 19.77 -22.39 25.97
N PRO A 62 21.05 -22.07 25.68
CA PRO A 62 21.48 -20.68 25.47
C PRO A 62 20.69 -19.91 24.40
N LYS A 63 20.12 -20.62 23.40
CA LYS A 63 19.31 -20.00 22.35
C LYS A 63 18.03 -19.34 22.89
N TYR A 64 17.27 -20.05 23.73
CA TYR A 64 16.02 -19.51 24.28
C TYR A 64 16.29 -18.49 25.38
N PHE A 65 17.40 -18.66 26.13
CA PHE A 65 17.83 -17.66 27.10
C PHE A 65 18.12 -16.33 26.43
N MET A 66 18.98 -16.30 25.40
CA MET A 66 19.31 -15.06 24.69
C MET A 66 18.11 -14.43 24.01
N GLN A 67 17.20 -15.23 23.47
CA GLN A 67 15.97 -14.74 22.87
C GLN A 67 15.05 -14.11 23.94
N ALA A 68 14.86 -14.77 25.07
CA ALA A 68 14.05 -14.25 26.19
C ALA A 68 14.70 -13.00 26.82
N TYR A 69 16.02 -13.03 27.04
CA TYR A 69 16.79 -11.90 27.55
C TYR A 69 16.68 -10.67 26.64
N ALA A 70 16.90 -10.85 25.33
CA ALA A 70 16.78 -9.77 24.35
C ALA A 70 15.37 -9.17 24.31
N GLN A 71 14.32 -10.00 24.38
CA GLN A 71 12.94 -9.53 24.42
C GLN A 71 12.61 -8.77 25.71
N MET A 72 13.10 -9.25 26.85
CA MET A 72 12.92 -8.57 28.14
C MET A 72 13.66 -7.23 28.19
N ASN A 73 14.91 -7.19 27.76
CA ASN A 73 15.73 -5.96 27.71
C ASN A 73 15.15 -4.85 26.82
N GLN A 74 14.22 -5.22 25.90
CA GLN A 74 13.46 -4.27 25.11
C GLN A 74 12.20 -3.74 25.79
N SER A 75 11.65 -4.50 26.72
CA SER A 75 10.34 -4.23 27.33
C SER A 75 10.44 -3.60 28.71
N ILE A 76 11.56 -3.78 29.40
CA ILE A 76 11.77 -3.36 30.78
C ILE A 76 13.11 -2.65 30.89
N MET A 77 13.15 -1.50 31.58
CA MET A 77 14.41 -0.88 31.99
C MET A 77 15.01 -1.71 33.12
N ILE A 78 16.17 -2.32 32.87
CA ILE A 78 16.93 -3.07 33.85
C ILE A 78 17.97 -2.11 34.47
N ASP A 79 18.09 -2.11 35.79
CA ASP A 79 19.06 -1.33 36.48
C ASP A 79 20.49 -1.84 36.21
N GLU A 80 21.50 -0.99 36.41
CA GLU A 80 22.89 -1.35 36.09
C GLU A 80 23.43 -2.52 36.90
N LYS A 81 22.98 -2.70 38.16
CA LYS A 81 23.39 -3.82 39.00
C LYS A 81 22.91 -5.14 38.45
N THR A 82 21.61 -5.25 38.19
CA THR A 82 20.98 -6.42 37.56
C THR A 82 21.58 -6.73 36.21
N LYS A 83 21.91 -5.69 35.41
CA LYS A 83 22.58 -5.87 34.10
C LYS A 83 23.96 -6.50 34.25
N LYS A 84 24.75 -6.07 35.25
CA LYS A 84 26.07 -6.66 35.56
C LYS A 84 25.94 -8.14 35.93
N GLU A 85 24.98 -8.49 36.78
CA GLU A 85 24.73 -9.89 37.17
C GLU A 85 24.33 -10.76 35.96
N PHE A 86 23.51 -10.26 35.02
CA PHE A 86 23.24 -10.95 33.75
C PHE A 86 24.50 -11.13 32.90
N MET A 87 25.41 -10.14 32.88
CA MET A 87 26.66 -10.26 32.15
C MET A 87 27.58 -11.32 32.78
N GLU A 88 27.65 -11.44 34.10
CA GLU A 88 28.36 -12.51 34.78
C GLU A 88 27.78 -13.89 34.46
N LEU A 89 26.44 -14.00 34.40
CA LEU A 89 25.75 -15.22 34.00
C LEU A 89 26.07 -15.61 32.55
N ILE A 90 26.04 -14.65 31.62
CA ILE A 90 26.38 -14.84 30.19
C ILE A 90 27.83 -15.33 30.04
N LYS A 91 28.76 -14.76 30.81
CA LYS A 91 30.16 -15.17 30.84
C LYS A 91 30.31 -16.57 31.43
N LYS A 92 29.64 -16.90 32.54
CA LYS A 92 29.65 -18.22 33.19
C LYS A 92 29.28 -19.37 32.23
N TYR A 93 28.38 -19.13 31.26
CA TYR A 93 27.93 -20.11 30.30
C TYR A 93 28.62 -19.99 28.93
N ASP A 94 29.71 -19.20 28.80
CA ASP A 94 30.48 -18.95 27.56
C ASP A 94 29.60 -18.50 26.37
N ILE A 95 28.48 -17.83 26.65
CA ILE A 95 27.51 -17.42 25.62
C ILE A 95 28.11 -16.33 24.72
N GLU A 96 28.81 -15.37 25.28
CA GLU A 96 29.52 -14.30 24.57
C GLU A 96 30.50 -14.87 23.54
N LYS A 97 31.42 -15.70 23.97
CA LYS A 97 32.41 -16.36 23.10
C LYS A 97 31.77 -17.17 21.98
N LYS A 98 30.61 -17.80 22.25
CA LYS A 98 29.87 -18.56 21.25
C LYS A 98 29.37 -17.65 20.13
N TYR A 99 28.86 -16.45 20.44
CA TYR A 99 28.36 -15.52 19.44
C TYR A 99 29.49 -14.75 18.75
N ILE A 100 30.58 -14.43 19.41
CA ILE A 100 31.83 -13.93 18.78
C ILE A 100 32.32 -14.89 17.70
N LYS A 101 32.39 -16.19 17.97
CA LYS A 101 32.75 -17.20 16.92
C LYS A 101 31.75 -17.23 15.76
N ARG A 102 30.44 -16.98 16.03
CA ARG A 102 29.38 -17.00 15.00
C ARG A 102 29.36 -15.77 14.10
N ILE A 103 30.07 -14.68 14.43
CA ILE A 103 30.16 -13.48 13.58
C ILE A 103 30.83 -13.76 12.21
N ASN A 104 31.54 -14.87 12.10
CA ASN A 104 32.14 -15.34 10.86
C ASN A 104 31.30 -16.40 10.11
N SER A 105 30.03 -16.58 10.49
CA SER A 105 29.12 -17.52 9.84
C SER A 105 28.85 -17.14 8.39
N LYS A 106 28.97 -18.13 7.47
CA LYS A 106 28.61 -17.99 6.05
C LYS A 106 27.08 -17.88 5.86
N ILE A 107 26.30 -18.35 6.82
CA ILE A 107 24.82 -18.25 6.78
C ILE A 107 24.42 -16.88 7.31
N LYS A 108 23.95 -16.01 6.40
CA LYS A 108 23.60 -14.61 6.69
C LYS A 108 22.70 -14.45 7.92
N SER A 109 21.67 -15.29 8.06
CA SER A 109 20.75 -15.22 9.21
C SER A 109 21.40 -15.58 10.55
N ASN A 110 22.40 -16.48 10.56
CA ASN A 110 23.15 -16.80 11.77
C ASN A 110 24.14 -15.69 12.13
N LEU A 111 24.75 -15.07 11.11
CA LEU A 111 25.60 -13.90 11.26
C LEU A 111 24.80 -12.73 11.89
N ILE A 112 23.65 -12.40 11.31
CA ILE A 112 22.80 -11.32 11.83
C ILE A 112 22.35 -11.62 13.26
N GLN A 113 21.98 -12.87 13.57
CA GLN A 113 21.65 -13.27 14.94
C GLN A 113 22.81 -13.04 15.91
N ALA A 114 24.04 -13.40 15.51
CA ALA A 114 25.22 -13.14 16.34
C ALA A 114 25.44 -11.63 16.58
N ILE A 115 25.39 -10.83 15.52
CA ILE A 115 25.52 -9.37 15.59
C ILE A 115 24.51 -8.77 16.58
N VAL A 116 23.24 -9.14 16.44
CA VAL A 116 22.17 -8.63 17.31
C VAL A 116 22.39 -9.02 18.76
N TYR A 117 22.75 -10.27 19.04
CA TYR A 117 22.95 -10.71 20.42
C TYR A 117 24.24 -10.13 21.05
N LEU A 118 25.31 -9.90 20.28
CA LEU A 118 26.48 -9.17 20.76
C LEU A 118 26.13 -7.71 21.14
N GLY A 119 25.23 -7.07 20.37
CA GLY A 119 24.70 -5.75 20.74
C GLY A 119 23.88 -5.75 22.04
N GLU A 120 23.14 -6.84 22.34
CA GLU A 120 22.40 -6.99 23.60
C GLU A 120 23.31 -7.33 24.79
N ILE A 121 24.41 -8.06 24.57
CA ILE A 121 25.41 -8.33 25.56
C ILE A 121 26.15 -7.03 25.92
N GLY A 122 26.62 -6.27 24.96
CA GLY A 122 27.08 -4.89 25.12
C GLY A 122 28.41 -4.71 25.85
N THR A 123 29.28 -5.73 25.90
CA THR A 123 30.63 -5.58 26.47
C THR A 123 31.58 -4.83 25.55
N GLU A 124 32.69 -4.33 26.08
CA GLU A 124 33.73 -3.67 25.27
C GLU A 124 34.33 -4.62 24.22
N GLU A 125 34.49 -5.90 24.54
CA GLU A 125 34.94 -6.93 23.59
C GLU A 125 33.94 -7.07 22.44
N CYS A 126 32.64 -7.10 22.75
CA CYS A 126 31.59 -7.11 21.71
C CYS A 126 31.66 -5.88 20.81
N ARG A 127 31.90 -4.68 21.38
CA ARG A 127 32.02 -3.45 20.60
C ARG A 127 33.17 -3.52 19.61
N LEU A 128 34.36 -3.88 20.07
CA LEU A 128 35.55 -3.95 19.21
C LEU A 128 35.39 -4.97 18.08
N VAL A 129 34.85 -6.16 18.35
CA VAL A 129 34.57 -7.19 17.33
C VAL A 129 33.53 -6.71 16.31
N LEU A 130 32.53 -5.96 16.76
CA LEU A 130 31.51 -5.39 15.88
C LEU A 130 32.07 -4.26 15.00
N GLU A 131 32.93 -3.38 15.53
CA GLU A 131 33.59 -2.32 14.76
C GLU A 131 34.52 -2.90 13.71
N GLU A 132 35.38 -3.88 14.05
CA GLU A 132 36.24 -4.58 13.11
C GLU A 132 35.43 -5.24 11.98
N LYS A 133 34.32 -5.89 12.33
CA LYS A 133 33.42 -6.50 11.35
C LYS A 133 32.73 -5.45 10.46
N PHE A 134 32.38 -4.29 11.01
CA PHE A 134 31.74 -3.18 10.29
C PHE A 134 32.66 -2.58 9.21
N GLU A 135 33.93 -2.38 9.51
CA GLU A 135 34.91 -1.87 8.57
C GLU A 135 35.10 -2.82 7.37
N ASN A 136 35.22 -4.12 7.66
CA ASN A 136 35.52 -5.16 6.68
C ASN A 136 34.28 -5.69 5.91
N GLU A 137 33.07 -5.20 6.22
CA GLU A 137 31.84 -5.67 5.60
C GLU A 137 31.45 -4.82 4.38
N ASN A 138 30.98 -5.45 3.30
CA ASN A 138 30.50 -4.76 2.10
C ASN A 138 28.99 -4.78 1.95
N ASP A 139 28.29 -5.70 2.65
CA ASP A 139 26.82 -5.79 2.60
C ASP A 139 26.20 -4.73 3.52
N TYR A 140 25.57 -3.72 2.91
CA TYR A 140 24.92 -2.64 3.64
C TYR A 140 23.82 -3.09 4.61
N ILE A 141 23.20 -4.25 4.38
CA ILE A 141 22.21 -4.82 5.31
C ILE A 141 22.93 -5.29 6.57
N ILE A 142 24.04 -6.02 6.43
CA ILE A 142 24.84 -6.47 7.57
C ILE A 142 25.40 -5.26 8.32
N LYS A 143 25.94 -4.26 7.61
CA LYS A 143 26.39 -3.00 8.21
C LYS A 143 25.30 -2.31 9.04
N LEU A 144 24.03 -2.31 8.59
CA LEU A 144 22.93 -1.75 9.35
C LEU A 144 22.68 -2.48 10.67
N TYR A 145 22.72 -3.82 10.66
CA TYR A 145 22.57 -4.58 11.90
C TYR A 145 23.74 -4.37 12.87
N ILE A 146 24.97 -4.24 12.35
CA ILE A 146 26.14 -3.91 13.17
C ILE A 146 26.02 -2.49 13.75
N ALA A 147 25.71 -1.51 12.92
CA ALA A 147 25.48 -0.12 13.38
C ALA A 147 24.41 -0.04 14.46
N TYR A 148 23.33 -0.82 14.28
CA TYR A 148 22.32 -0.92 15.31
C TYR A 148 22.85 -1.51 16.63
N SER A 149 23.64 -2.56 16.56
CA SER A 149 24.25 -3.19 17.73
C SER A 149 25.24 -2.25 18.43
N LEU A 150 26.05 -1.49 17.68
CA LEU A 150 26.92 -0.44 18.20
C LEU A 150 26.13 0.69 18.87
N TYR A 151 25.03 1.10 18.27
CA TYR A 151 24.12 2.04 18.93
C TYR A 151 23.58 1.49 20.27
N LYS A 152 23.20 0.22 20.34
CA LYS A 152 22.72 -0.42 21.57
C LYS A 152 23.77 -0.43 22.66
N ILE A 153 25.01 -0.64 22.31
CA ILE A 153 26.16 -0.56 23.24
C ILE A 153 26.34 0.87 23.73
N HIS A 154 25.93 1.86 22.94
CA HIS A 154 25.90 3.28 23.27
C HIS A 154 27.25 3.84 23.71
N ASN A 155 28.33 3.51 22.98
CA ASN A 155 29.66 4.05 23.23
C ASN A 155 29.99 5.17 22.20
N LYS A 156 30.31 6.38 22.66
CA LYS A 156 30.64 7.54 21.82
C LYS A 156 31.80 7.27 20.84
N ASN A 157 32.71 6.36 21.16
CA ASN A 157 33.85 6.02 20.30
C ASN A 157 33.40 5.37 18.98
N SER A 158 32.16 4.86 18.88
CA SER A 158 31.59 4.31 17.65
C SER A 158 30.97 5.38 16.71
N ILE A 159 30.84 6.64 17.16
CA ILE A 159 30.26 7.72 16.33
C ILE A 159 31.07 7.98 15.05
N PRO A 160 32.42 8.15 15.11
CA PRO A 160 33.24 8.41 13.91
C PRO A 160 33.06 7.38 12.81
N ILE A 161 33.13 6.09 13.15
CA ILE A 161 33.01 5.00 12.17
C ILE A 161 31.62 4.97 11.49
N LEU A 162 30.55 5.30 12.25
CA LEU A 162 29.21 5.40 11.71
C LEU A 162 29.07 6.60 10.76
N VAL A 163 29.68 7.74 11.09
CA VAL A 163 29.67 8.95 10.23
C VAL A 163 30.45 8.72 8.94
N GLU A 164 31.65 8.16 9.02
CA GLU A 164 32.45 7.83 7.83
C GLU A 164 31.74 6.87 6.86
N SER A 165 30.92 5.97 7.40
CA SER A 165 30.14 5.03 6.61
C SER A 165 29.06 5.65 5.72
N LEU A 166 28.75 6.95 5.91
CA LEU A 166 27.80 7.69 5.07
C LEU A 166 28.36 8.03 3.69
N ILE A 167 29.69 8.15 3.58
CA ILE A 167 30.32 8.54 2.34
C ILE A 167 30.12 7.46 1.27
N ASN A 168 29.71 7.88 0.07
CA ASN A 168 29.41 7.00 -1.09
C ASN A 168 28.40 5.86 -0.82
N SER A 169 27.62 5.96 0.26
CA SER A 169 26.64 4.96 0.62
C SER A 169 25.28 5.18 -0.06
N PRO A 170 24.45 4.12 -0.25
CA PRO A 170 23.11 4.27 -0.78
C PRO A 170 22.21 5.12 0.13
N LYS A 171 21.30 5.91 -0.46
CA LYS A 171 20.40 6.79 0.28
C LYS A 171 19.62 6.08 1.40
N PRO A 172 19.02 4.88 1.18
CA PRO A 172 18.30 4.19 2.25
C PRO A 172 19.17 3.80 3.45
N TYR A 173 20.46 3.55 3.22
CA TYR A 173 21.42 3.28 4.27
C TYR A 173 21.74 4.55 5.07
N LYS A 174 22.03 5.67 4.38
CA LYS A 174 22.32 6.98 5.00
C LYS A 174 21.21 7.41 5.95
N GLU A 175 19.96 7.34 5.49
CA GLU A 175 18.79 7.73 6.30
C GLU A 175 18.70 6.94 7.61
N LYS A 176 18.99 5.64 7.58
CA LYS A 176 18.94 4.78 8.77
C LYS A 176 20.10 5.05 9.75
N ILE A 177 21.32 5.22 9.22
CA ILE A 177 22.47 5.58 10.06
C ILE A 177 22.28 6.95 10.73
N GLN A 178 21.77 7.96 9.98
CA GLN A 178 21.48 9.26 10.55
C GLN A 178 20.50 9.16 11.75
N VAL A 179 19.46 8.35 11.64
CA VAL A 179 18.55 8.15 12.76
C VAL A 179 19.25 7.49 13.95
N MET A 180 20.16 6.54 13.73
CA MET A 180 20.93 5.93 14.83
C MET A 180 21.85 6.95 15.49
N LEU A 181 22.54 7.77 14.71
CA LEU A 181 23.40 8.85 15.21
C LEU A 181 22.65 9.86 16.05
N SER A 182 21.39 10.22 15.69
CA SER A 182 20.59 11.17 16.48
C SER A 182 20.35 10.74 17.93
N LYS A 183 20.54 9.47 18.24
CA LYS A 183 20.28 8.90 19.57
C LYS A 183 21.49 8.91 20.48
N PHE A 184 22.66 9.27 19.98
CA PHE A 184 23.81 9.58 20.83
C PHE A 184 23.71 10.98 21.46
N GLU A 185 22.62 11.72 21.18
CA GLU A 185 22.25 13.00 21.79
C GLU A 185 23.42 13.99 21.91
N ASN A 186 23.86 14.33 23.14
CA ASN A 186 24.91 15.30 23.37
C ASN A 186 26.26 14.85 22.82
N ASP A 187 26.63 13.59 22.94
CA ASP A 187 27.88 13.07 22.38
C ASP A 187 27.96 13.26 20.87
N PHE A 188 26.83 13.10 20.17
CA PHE A 188 26.78 13.33 18.73
C PHE A 188 26.74 14.82 18.37
N HIS A 189 26.05 15.65 19.19
CA HIS A 189 26.10 17.10 19.04
C HIS A 189 27.53 17.63 19.16
N ASP A 190 28.26 17.23 20.20
CA ASP A 190 29.65 17.62 20.39
C ASP A 190 30.53 17.17 19.24
N TYR A 191 30.34 15.96 18.76
CA TYR A 191 31.06 15.45 17.61
C TYR A 191 30.76 16.25 16.32
N ILE A 192 29.53 16.63 16.03
CA ILE A 192 29.15 17.46 14.88
C ILE A 192 29.93 18.78 14.89
N LEU A 193 30.10 19.42 16.06
CA LEU A 193 30.83 20.69 16.17
C LEU A 193 32.33 20.57 15.82
N THR A 194 32.89 19.36 15.89
CA THR A 194 34.29 19.11 15.51
C THR A 194 34.48 18.88 14.00
N ILE A 195 33.42 18.61 13.25
CA ILE A 195 33.49 18.24 11.83
C ILE A 195 32.81 19.26 10.88
N LEU A 196 32.53 20.48 11.34
CA LEU A 196 31.85 21.53 10.54
C LEU A 196 32.61 21.89 9.25
N ASP A 197 33.93 21.72 9.21
CA ASP A 197 34.77 22.07 8.08
C ASP A 197 34.89 20.96 7.00
N ARG A 198 34.21 19.83 7.21
CA ARG A 198 34.20 18.68 6.27
C ARG A 198 33.53 19.10 4.94
N LYS A 199 34.12 18.66 3.82
CA LYS A 199 33.70 19.04 2.46
C LYS A 199 32.84 17.98 1.75
N GLU A 200 32.78 16.76 2.24
CA GLU A 200 31.97 15.68 1.67
C GLU A 200 30.49 16.03 1.75
N ILE A 201 29.80 15.95 0.61
CA ILE A 201 28.41 16.37 0.48
C ILE A 201 27.51 15.60 1.45
N GLU A 202 27.76 14.32 1.65
CA GLU A 202 27.00 13.47 2.55
C GLU A 202 27.10 13.92 4.02
N ILE A 203 28.30 14.30 4.45
CA ILE A 203 28.54 14.79 5.81
C ILE A 203 27.91 16.18 5.98
N GLN A 204 28.05 17.09 5.01
CA GLN A 204 27.38 18.39 5.05
C GLN A 204 25.87 18.27 5.13
N MET A 205 25.27 17.39 4.31
CA MET A 205 23.82 17.11 4.35
C MET A 205 23.37 16.55 5.70
N MET A 206 24.17 15.68 6.31
CA MET A 206 23.93 15.17 7.66
C MET A 206 23.98 16.30 8.69
N ILE A 207 25.01 17.14 8.68
CA ILE A 207 25.14 18.29 9.61
C ILE A 207 23.91 19.21 9.46
N ILE A 208 23.53 19.57 8.23
CA ILE A 208 22.36 20.41 7.94
C ILE A 208 21.08 19.82 8.50
N TYR A 209 20.89 18.50 8.33
CA TYR A 209 19.72 17.79 8.86
C TYR A 209 19.64 17.92 10.39
N PHE A 210 20.75 17.67 11.09
CA PHE A 210 20.78 17.71 12.55
C PHE A 210 20.82 19.14 13.10
N ALA A 211 21.41 20.10 12.41
CA ALA A 211 21.41 21.51 12.83
C ALA A 211 19.99 22.08 12.99
N SER A 212 18.99 21.49 12.35
CA SER A 212 17.58 21.84 12.59
C SER A 212 17.00 21.31 13.91
N HIS A 213 17.69 20.41 14.61
CA HIS A 213 17.24 19.81 15.85
C HIS A 213 17.94 20.39 17.09
N TYR A 214 19.14 20.94 16.88
CA TYR A 214 19.91 21.56 17.96
C TYR A 214 19.81 23.09 17.86
N MET A 215 19.44 23.76 18.97
CA MET A 215 19.42 25.24 19.03
C MET A 215 20.81 25.78 19.43
N ASP A 216 21.79 25.59 18.55
CA ASP A 216 23.16 26.01 18.74
C ASP A 216 23.53 27.19 17.83
N THR A 217 24.31 28.15 18.33
CA THR A 217 24.68 29.35 17.57
C THR A 217 25.67 29.08 16.43
N LYS A 218 26.60 28.13 16.60
CA LYS A 218 27.56 27.72 15.57
C LYS A 218 26.83 26.99 14.42
N LEU A 219 25.91 26.08 14.78
CA LEU A 219 25.09 25.38 13.79
C LEU A 219 24.14 26.32 13.05
N LYS A 220 23.57 27.33 13.72
CA LYS A 220 22.79 28.40 13.06
C LYS A 220 23.63 29.15 12.03
N SER A 221 24.84 29.59 12.40
CA SER A 221 25.76 30.27 11.48
C SER A 221 26.16 29.40 10.31
N TYR A 222 26.38 28.10 10.55
CA TYR A 222 26.63 27.11 9.52
C TYR A 222 25.45 26.99 8.56
N LEU A 223 24.21 26.89 9.03
CA LEU A 223 23.01 26.83 8.20
C LEU A 223 22.85 28.07 7.34
N ILE A 224 23.13 29.27 7.87
CA ILE A 224 23.08 30.53 7.12
C ILE A 224 24.11 30.53 6.00
N SER A 225 25.34 30.12 6.26
CA SER A 225 26.37 30.01 5.23
C SER A 225 25.99 29.00 4.14
N LYS A 226 25.49 27.83 4.53
CA LYS A 226 25.10 26.76 3.61
C LYS A 226 23.81 27.05 2.84
N SER A 227 22.94 27.92 3.32
CA SER A 227 21.76 28.36 2.57
C SER A 227 22.09 29.17 1.31
N ARG A 228 23.33 29.69 1.22
CA ARG A 228 23.87 30.41 0.06
C ARG A 228 24.96 29.62 -0.67
N ASP A 229 25.05 28.31 -0.44
CA ASP A 229 26.03 27.41 -1.08
C ASP A 229 25.77 27.32 -2.60
N GLU A 230 26.82 27.18 -3.39
CA GLU A 230 26.72 26.99 -4.85
C GLU A 230 26.03 25.69 -5.22
N ASN A 231 26.17 24.68 -4.38
CA ASN A 231 25.44 23.42 -4.56
C ASN A 231 23.98 23.60 -4.17
N ILE A 232 23.11 23.54 -5.16
CA ILE A 232 21.68 23.77 -5.01
C ILE A 232 21.00 22.78 -4.04
N GLU A 233 21.48 21.54 -3.93
CA GLU A 233 20.93 20.54 -3.01
C GLU A 233 21.25 20.89 -1.56
N ILE A 234 22.48 21.36 -1.30
CA ILE A 234 22.91 21.84 0.00
C ILE A 234 22.13 23.10 0.39
N SER A 235 22.01 24.06 -0.54
CA SER A 235 21.24 25.29 -0.32
C SER A 235 19.77 25.00 -0.01
N ARG A 236 19.10 24.13 -0.77
CA ARG A 236 17.70 23.69 -0.48
C ARG A 236 17.54 23.07 0.89
N ALA A 237 18.44 22.15 1.26
CA ALA A 237 18.41 21.50 2.56
C ALA A 237 18.62 22.50 3.72
N ALA A 238 19.54 23.44 3.58
CA ALA A 238 19.81 24.46 4.57
C ALA A 238 18.62 25.43 4.74
N VAL A 239 17.98 25.89 3.65
CA VAL A 239 16.76 26.70 3.70
C VAL A 239 15.61 25.94 4.34
N GLN A 240 15.44 24.65 4.02
CA GLN A 240 14.42 23.81 4.64
C GLN A 240 14.68 23.65 6.14
N SER A 241 15.92 23.54 6.59
CA SER A 241 16.29 23.48 8.00
C SER A 241 16.04 24.81 8.71
N LEU A 242 16.42 25.94 8.12
CA LEU A 242 16.14 27.28 8.64
C LEU A 242 14.63 27.55 8.78
N SER A 243 13.80 27.06 7.86
CA SER A 243 12.35 27.26 7.89
C SER A 243 11.63 26.65 9.10
N LYS A 244 12.26 25.72 9.80
CA LYS A 244 11.73 25.10 11.00
C LYS A 244 11.86 26.02 12.22
N ASN A 245 13.09 26.43 12.56
CA ASN A 245 13.43 27.08 13.82
C ASN A 245 13.89 28.55 13.68
N TYR A 246 14.35 28.94 12.49
CA TYR A 246 14.95 30.24 12.25
C TYR A 246 14.27 30.99 11.10
N PHE A 247 12.93 30.84 11.00
CA PHE A 247 12.14 31.32 9.87
C PHE A 247 12.24 32.84 9.62
N ASN A 248 12.50 33.67 10.67
CA ASN A 248 12.67 35.11 10.50
C ASN A 248 13.85 35.50 9.59
N ILE A 249 14.86 34.63 9.47
CA ILE A 249 16.01 34.86 8.58
C ILE A 249 15.60 34.78 7.12
N LEU A 250 14.58 34.00 6.83
CA LEU A 250 14.09 33.77 5.45
C LEU A 250 13.21 34.91 4.94
N ASN A 251 12.89 35.89 5.78
CA ASN A 251 12.17 37.11 5.38
C ASN A 251 13.16 38.14 4.73
N ASP A 252 13.96 37.67 3.79
CA ASP A 252 14.93 38.44 3.02
C ASP A 252 14.61 38.24 1.53
N ALA A 253 14.66 39.31 0.75
CA ALA A 253 14.44 39.33 -0.69
C ALA A 253 15.31 38.31 -1.44
N TYR A 254 16.52 38.03 -0.99
CA TYR A 254 17.41 37.02 -1.56
C TYR A 254 16.73 35.62 -1.61
N TYR A 255 16.03 35.22 -0.55
CA TYR A 255 15.37 33.92 -0.52
C TYR A 255 13.99 33.95 -1.20
N LEU A 256 13.26 35.04 -1.09
CA LEU A 256 11.91 35.20 -1.61
C LEU A 256 11.91 35.24 -3.14
N TYR A 257 12.89 35.88 -3.75
CA TYR A 257 13.07 35.96 -5.21
C TYR A 257 14.15 35.01 -5.72
N ASN A 258 14.42 33.93 -5.03
CA ASN A 258 15.42 32.96 -5.44
C ASN A 258 15.07 32.32 -6.78
N LYS A 259 16.06 32.08 -7.63
CA LYS A 259 15.86 31.42 -8.94
C LYS A 259 15.41 29.96 -8.82
N ASP A 260 15.73 29.33 -7.70
CA ASP A 260 15.28 27.97 -7.42
C ASP A 260 13.86 27.97 -6.86
N LEU A 261 12.96 27.37 -7.62
CA LEU A 261 11.53 27.32 -7.30
C LEU A 261 11.21 26.61 -5.98
N GLN A 262 12.01 25.60 -5.57
CA GLN A 262 11.78 24.88 -4.32
C GLN A 262 12.16 25.71 -3.10
N ILE A 263 13.25 26.47 -3.20
CA ILE A 263 13.62 27.46 -2.19
C ILE A 263 12.51 28.50 -2.07
N GLN A 264 12.07 29.08 -3.18
CA GLN A 264 11.01 30.08 -3.21
C GLN A 264 9.70 29.57 -2.57
N LYS A 265 9.24 28.40 -2.98
CA LYS A 265 8.05 27.76 -2.40
C LYS A 265 8.17 27.53 -0.89
N THR A 266 9.34 27.09 -0.43
CA THR A 266 9.62 26.89 0.99
C THR A 266 9.54 28.20 1.77
N VAL A 267 10.13 29.26 1.23
CA VAL A 267 10.12 30.60 1.83
C VAL A 267 8.70 31.17 1.90
N ILE A 268 7.98 31.20 0.78
CA ILE A 268 6.58 31.68 0.71
C ILE A 268 5.72 30.98 1.79
N LYS A 269 5.82 29.64 1.87
CA LYS A 269 5.09 28.88 2.88
C LYS A 269 5.50 29.25 4.31
N THR A 270 6.77 29.51 4.55
CA THR A 270 7.31 29.81 5.87
C THR A 270 6.87 31.18 6.36
N LEU A 271 6.66 32.14 5.46
CA LEU A 271 6.16 33.47 5.76
C LEU A 271 4.76 33.47 6.38
N SER A 272 3.99 32.37 6.24
CA SER A 272 2.72 32.19 6.98
C SER A 272 2.87 32.27 8.50
N LYS A 273 4.09 32.10 9.04
CA LYS A 273 4.38 32.17 10.49
C LYS A 273 4.62 33.63 10.98
N ILE A 274 4.69 34.58 10.06
CA ILE A 274 5.00 35.98 10.36
C ILE A 274 3.74 36.83 10.05
N ASN A 275 3.08 37.30 11.12
CA ASN A 275 1.77 37.97 11.01
C ASN A 275 1.92 39.51 10.96
N THR A 276 2.51 40.03 9.87
CA THR A 276 2.68 41.47 9.64
C THR A 276 2.05 41.94 8.32
N LYS A 277 1.76 43.23 8.22
CA LYS A 277 1.19 43.84 7.01
C LYS A 277 2.20 43.79 5.85
N GLU A 278 3.45 44.08 6.14
CA GLU A 278 4.57 44.05 5.15
C GLU A 278 4.68 42.66 4.49
N ASN A 279 4.43 41.63 5.27
CA ASN A 279 4.49 40.26 4.79
C ASN A 279 3.32 39.89 3.88
N ILE A 280 2.12 40.44 4.14
CA ILE A 280 0.97 40.32 3.24
C ILE A 280 1.31 40.96 1.87
N ASP A 281 1.88 42.17 1.89
CA ASP A 281 2.22 42.90 0.66
C ASP A 281 3.30 42.17 -0.16
N GLN A 282 4.27 41.54 0.50
CA GLN A 282 5.28 40.71 -0.14
C GLN A 282 4.71 39.43 -0.77
N LEU A 283 3.62 38.87 -0.23
CA LEU A 283 3.03 37.61 -0.72
C LEU A 283 2.09 37.82 -1.92
N ILE A 284 1.46 39.01 -2.06
CA ILE A 284 0.48 39.32 -3.12
C ILE A 284 1.03 39.08 -4.55
N PRO A 285 2.24 39.51 -4.94
CA PRO A 285 2.76 39.30 -6.27
C PRO A 285 2.86 37.81 -6.67
N PHE A 286 3.06 36.90 -5.69
CA PHE A 286 3.13 35.48 -5.94
C PHE A 286 1.80 34.81 -6.24
N LEU A 287 0.68 35.52 -6.06
CA LEU A 287 -0.65 35.07 -6.47
C LEU A 287 -0.83 35.06 -8.01
N GLU A 288 0.00 35.76 -8.77
CA GLU A 288 -0.06 35.77 -10.23
C GLU A 288 0.58 34.54 -10.86
N ASN A 289 1.65 34.00 -10.25
CA ASN A 289 2.48 32.96 -10.82
C ASN A 289 1.87 31.58 -10.62
N ASP A 290 1.70 30.81 -11.72
CA ASP A 290 1.11 29.46 -11.72
C ASP A 290 1.84 28.44 -10.83
N GLU A 291 3.13 28.65 -10.57
CA GLU A 291 3.96 27.76 -9.77
C GLU A 291 3.91 28.06 -8.25
N THR A 292 3.53 29.29 -7.86
CA THR A 292 3.62 29.77 -6.47
C THR A 292 2.29 30.19 -5.86
N TYR A 293 1.24 30.44 -6.66
CA TYR A 293 -0.02 31.01 -6.16
C TYR A 293 -0.68 30.18 -5.06
N GLU A 294 -0.62 28.84 -5.13
CA GLU A 294 -1.21 27.98 -4.09
C GLU A 294 -0.49 28.14 -2.74
N TYR A 295 0.82 28.34 -2.77
CA TYR A 295 1.63 28.60 -1.57
C TYR A 295 1.33 29.99 -0.99
N ALA A 296 1.13 30.99 -1.85
CA ALA A 296 0.75 32.34 -1.43
C ALA A 296 -0.67 32.36 -0.84
N ILE A 297 -1.65 31.72 -1.48
CA ILE A 297 -3.02 31.55 -0.92
C ILE A 297 -2.95 30.89 0.46
N TYR A 298 -2.22 29.77 0.57
CA TYR A 298 -2.06 29.07 1.85
C TYR A 298 -1.50 29.98 2.95
N SER A 299 -0.48 30.77 2.62
CA SER A 299 0.18 31.63 3.59
C SER A 299 -0.70 32.81 4.01
N LEU A 300 -1.34 33.48 3.06
CA LEU A 300 -2.30 34.56 3.34
C LEU A 300 -3.52 34.07 4.11
N SER A 301 -4.03 32.89 3.77
CA SER A 301 -5.16 32.26 4.47
C SER A 301 -4.81 31.94 5.93
N ASN A 302 -3.62 31.45 6.20
CA ASN A 302 -3.17 31.18 7.58
C ASN A 302 -2.98 32.48 8.38
N ILE A 303 -2.37 33.51 7.77
CA ILE A 303 -2.23 34.82 8.38
C ILE A 303 -3.62 35.37 8.77
N LEU A 304 -4.60 35.26 7.87
CA LEU A 304 -5.98 35.73 8.11
C LEU A 304 -6.72 34.90 9.19
N ARG A 305 -6.43 33.62 9.32
CA ARG A 305 -6.99 32.77 10.39
C ARG A 305 -6.44 33.12 11.75
N GLU A 306 -5.12 33.31 11.85
CA GLU A 306 -4.45 33.67 13.09
C GLU A 306 -4.72 35.11 13.51
N ASN A 307 -4.84 36.02 12.56
CA ASN A 307 -5.10 37.43 12.82
C ASN A 307 -6.24 37.99 11.92
N PRO A 308 -7.51 37.83 12.34
CA PRO A 308 -8.66 38.29 11.60
C PRO A 308 -8.72 39.82 11.35
N LYS A 309 -7.92 40.61 12.04
CA LYS A 309 -7.83 42.07 11.86
C LYS A 309 -7.36 42.45 10.45
N PHE A 310 -6.66 41.58 9.75
CA PHE A 310 -6.23 41.82 8.37
C PHE A 310 -7.33 41.64 7.31
N LEU A 311 -8.57 41.23 7.70
CA LEU A 311 -9.67 40.96 6.79
C LEU A 311 -10.04 42.17 5.96
N GLU A 312 -10.29 43.31 6.60
CA GLU A 312 -10.66 44.55 5.91
C GLU A 312 -9.52 45.01 4.97
N TYR A 313 -8.29 44.90 5.39
CA TYR A 313 -7.14 45.22 4.55
C TYR A 313 -7.08 44.35 3.26
N LEU A 314 -7.32 43.05 3.38
CA LEU A 314 -7.35 42.14 2.23
C LEU A 314 -8.58 42.40 1.34
N ILE A 315 -9.71 42.77 1.90
CA ILE A 315 -10.91 43.21 1.13
C ILE A 315 -10.60 44.48 0.31
N ASP A 316 -9.94 45.47 0.91
CA ASP A 316 -9.56 46.72 0.21
C ASP A 316 -8.62 46.41 -0.98
N ILE A 317 -7.63 45.50 -0.79
CA ILE A 317 -6.76 45.08 -1.88
C ILE A 317 -7.55 44.35 -2.97
N PHE A 318 -8.45 43.43 -2.61
CA PHE A 318 -9.30 42.70 -3.54
C PHE A 318 -10.19 43.60 -4.39
N GLU A 319 -10.81 44.60 -3.79
CA GLU A 319 -11.68 45.51 -4.50
C GLU A 319 -10.96 46.40 -5.50
N ASN A 320 -9.73 46.82 -5.15
CA ASN A 320 -8.90 47.71 -5.98
C ASN A 320 -8.04 46.97 -7.01
N GLU A 321 -7.90 45.61 -6.91
CA GLU A 321 -7.04 44.81 -7.78
C GLU A 321 -7.61 44.74 -9.21
N LYS A 322 -6.77 45.07 -10.19
CA LYS A 322 -7.08 45.03 -11.64
C LYS A 322 -6.66 43.71 -12.32
N ASN A 323 -5.66 43.04 -11.80
CA ASN A 323 -5.21 41.75 -12.35
C ASN A 323 -6.21 40.64 -12.00
N ASN A 324 -6.89 40.12 -13.01
CA ASN A 324 -7.91 39.08 -12.82
C ASN A 324 -7.40 37.83 -12.11
N LYS A 325 -6.14 37.46 -12.29
CA LYS A 325 -5.54 36.26 -11.69
C LYS A 325 -5.28 36.49 -10.20
N ILE A 326 -4.67 37.60 -9.84
CA ILE A 326 -4.47 38.02 -8.44
C ILE A 326 -5.82 38.16 -7.76
N LYS A 327 -6.78 38.82 -8.40
CA LYS A 327 -8.13 39.03 -7.88
C LYS A 327 -8.88 37.73 -7.58
N LYS A 328 -8.83 36.76 -8.49
CA LYS A 328 -9.37 35.42 -8.28
C LYS A 328 -8.72 34.72 -7.08
N ASN A 329 -7.42 34.78 -6.95
CA ASN A 329 -6.68 34.12 -5.88
C ASN A 329 -6.86 34.84 -4.52
N LEU A 330 -7.01 36.17 -4.50
CA LEU A 330 -7.43 36.92 -3.31
C LEU A 330 -8.87 36.59 -2.90
N ALA A 331 -9.79 36.42 -3.88
CA ALA A 331 -11.13 35.95 -3.61
C ALA A 331 -11.14 34.60 -2.86
N ASN A 332 -10.25 33.65 -3.24
CA ASN A 332 -10.08 32.39 -2.50
C ASN A 332 -9.61 32.63 -1.05
N VAL A 333 -8.71 33.58 -0.82
CA VAL A 333 -8.22 33.89 0.54
C VAL A 333 -9.33 34.46 1.42
N ILE A 334 -10.08 35.45 0.92
CA ILE A 334 -11.12 36.11 1.72
C ILE A 334 -12.39 35.28 1.88
N SER A 335 -12.68 34.35 0.92
CA SER A 335 -13.86 33.46 0.97
C SER A 335 -13.86 32.53 2.18
N ILE A 336 -12.72 32.30 2.83
CA ILE A 336 -12.62 31.59 4.12
C ILE A 336 -13.55 32.21 5.18
N LYS A 337 -13.82 33.51 5.07
CA LYS A 337 -14.70 34.24 5.98
C LYS A 337 -16.11 34.44 5.41
N ILE A 338 -16.52 33.62 4.44
CA ILE A 338 -17.80 33.73 3.75
C ILE A 338 -18.99 33.69 4.72
N GLU A 339 -18.91 32.85 5.75
CA GLU A 339 -19.95 32.77 6.79
C GLU A 339 -20.14 34.13 7.51
N TYR A 340 -19.03 34.76 7.88
CA TYR A 340 -19.08 36.12 8.47
C TYR A 340 -19.74 37.11 7.53
N PHE A 341 -19.48 37.05 6.22
CA PHE A 341 -20.12 37.94 5.24
C PHE A 341 -21.64 37.70 5.15
N PHE A 342 -22.06 36.44 5.16
CA PHE A 342 -23.46 36.09 5.17
C PHE A 342 -24.19 36.57 6.45
N PHE A 343 -23.58 36.46 7.62
CA PHE A 343 -24.15 36.98 8.87
C PHE A 343 -24.20 38.50 8.88
N LYS A 344 -23.24 39.17 8.25
CA LYS A 344 -23.28 40.63 8.09
C LYS A 344 -24.44 41.15 7.18
N LEU A 345 -25.03 40.27 6.37
CA LEU A 345 -26.25 40.64 5.61
C LEU A 345 -27.45 40.98 6.50
N LEU A 346 -27.43 40.57 7.76
CA LEU A 346 -28.47 40.90 8.74
C LEU A 346 -28.20 42.23 9.46
N THR A 347 -27.13 42.95 9.12
CA THR A 347 -26.73 44.23 9.72
C THR A 347 -27.04 45.42 8.76
N ASN A 348 -26.75 46.64 9.23
CA ASN A 348 -26.87 47.85 8.41
C ASN A 348 -25.87 47.88 7.22
N GLU A 349 -24.85 46.95 7.20
CA GLU A 349 -23.87 46.88 6.13
C GLU A 349 -24.22 45.84 5.04
N LYS A 350 -25.49 45.42 4.99
CA LYS A 350 -25.97 44.33 4.08
C LYS A 350 -25.59 44.55 2.62
N ASP A 351 -25.66 45.75 2.10
CA ASP A 351 -25.38 46.03 0.68
C ASP A 351 -23.88 45.94 0.37
N LYS A 352 -22.98 46.33 1.31
CA LYS A 352 -21.54 46.17 1.19
C LYS A 352 -21.19 44.68 1.05
N TYR A 353 -21.65 43.84 1.99
CA TYR A 353 -21.31 42.43 2.00
C TYR A 353 -22.02 41.62 0.92
N ALA A 354 -23.24 41.99 0.51
CA ALA A 354 -23.90 41.35 -0.64
C ALA A 354 -23.16 41.61 -1.95
N ASN A 355 -22.65 42.84 -2.16
CA ASN A 355 -21.79 43.17 -3.28
C ASN A 355 -20.42 42.44 -3.20
N LEU A 356 -19.83 42.30 -2.01
CA LEU A 356 -18.60 41.56 -1.80
C LEU A 356 -18.77 40.06 -2.18
N ILE A 357 -19.84 39.42 -1.70
CA ILE A 357 -20.18 38.04 -2.07
C ILE A 357 -20.38 37.90 -3.59
N TYR A 358 -21.08 38.85 -4.19
CA TYR A 358 -21.28 38.90 -5.64
C TYR A 358 -19.97 39.03 -6.40
N ASN A 359 -19.02 39.89 -5.98
CA ASN A 359 -17.70 40.07 -6.61
C ASN A 359 -16.79 38.84 -6.44
N ILE A 360 -16.87 38.18 -5.28
CA ILE A 360 -16.18 36.91 -5.04
C ILE A 360 -16.65 35.84 -6.04
N MET A 361 -17.98 35.71 -6.23
CA MET A 361 -18.55 34.78 -7.21
C MET A 361 -18.12 35.12 -8.64
N LEU A 362 -18.12 36.41 -9.02
CA LEU A 362 -17.65 36.83 -10.34
C LEU A 362 -16.14 36.56 -10.59
N SER A 363 -15.39 36.38 -9.53
CA SER A 363 -13.97 35.92 -9.59
C SER A 363 -13.87 34.40 -9.68
N ASP A 364 -14.93 33.70 -10.04
CA ASP A 364 -15.03 32.22 -10.15
C ASP A 364 -14.82 31.47 -8.83
N VAL A 365 -15.01 32.10 -7.68
CA VAL A 365 -14.93 31.48 -6.35
C VAL A 365 -16.36 31.33 -5.81
N ILE A 366 -16.95 30.15 -6.00
CA ILE A 366 -18.39 29.91 -5.80
C ILE A 366 -18.63 28.85 -4.71
N GLY A 367 -17.69 27.93 -4.51
CA GLY A 367 -17.86 26.75 -3.67
C GLY A 367 -18.33 27.08 -2.25
N ASP A 368 -17.66 28.00 -1.57
CA ASP A 368 -17.97 28.37 -0.19
C ASP A 368 -19.36 29.04 -0.07
N THR A 369 -19.78 29.80 -1.10
CA THR A 369 -21.14 30.36 -1.19
C THR A 369 -22.21 29.28 -1.29
N ILE A 370 -22.00 28.28 -2.16
CA ILE A 370 -22.89 27.12 -2.32
C ILE A 370 -22.96 26.30 -1.03
N ASP A 371 -21.82 26.03 -0.41
CA ASP A 371 -21.71 25.26 0.83
C ASP A 371 -22.47 25.93 1.96
N PHE A 372 -22.32 27.27 2.14
CA PHE A 372 -23.06 28.02 3.13
C PHE A 372 -24.56 27.93 2.91
N LEU A 373 -25.02 28.16 1.68
CA LEU A 373 -26.45 28.15 1.32
C LEU A 373 -27.08 26.75 1.41
N ASN A 374 -26.29 25.69 1.26
CA ASN A 374 -26.73 24.30 1.43
C ASN A 374 -26.92 23.94 2.91
N LYS A 375 -26.00 24.38 3.77
CA LYS A 375 -25.98 24.05 5.20
C LYS A 375 -26.96 24.92 6.01
N ASN A 376 -27.06 26.19 5.69
CA ASN A 376 -27.83 27.17 6.47
C ASN A 376 -29.18 27.49 5.84
N LYS A 377 -30.26 27.09 6.51
CA LYS A 377 -31.65 27.45 6.12
C LYS A 377 -32.09 28.75 6.82
N ASN A 378 -31.51 29.89 6.41
CA ASN A 378 -31.85 31.19 6.96
C ASN A 378 -32.62 32.04 5.91
N ILE A 379 -33.97 32.07 6.01
CA ILE A 379 -34.82 32.73 5.04
C ILE A 379 -34.51 34.24 4.87
N PRO A 380 -34.25 35.04 5.93
CA PRO A 380 -33.84 36.43 5.79
C PRO A 380 -32.56 36.62 4.97
N ILE A 381 -31.53 35.84 5.23
CA ILE A 381 -30.25 35.89 4.49
C ILE A 381 -30.48 35.54 3.02
N GLU A 382 -31.26 34.49 2.76
CA GLU A 382 -31.57 34.06 1.40
C GLU A 382 -32.31 35.11 0.60
N ARG A 383 -33.31 35.77 1.20
CA ARG A 383 -34.03 36.84 0.54
C ARG A 383 -33.14 38.01 0.13
N ILE A 384 -32.16 38.36 0.96
CA ILE A 384 -31.22 39.45 0.68
C ILE A 384 -30.26 39.08 -0.46
N ILE A 385 -29.72 37.87 -0.45
CA ILE A 385 -28.68 37.45 -1.42
C ILE A 385 -29.25 37.00 -2.77
N LEU A 386 -30.54 36.56 -2.83
CA LEU A 386 -31.14 36.00 -4.04
C LEU A 386 -31.07 36.91 -5.28
N PRO A 387 -31.32 38.23 -5.19
CA PRO A 387 -31.16 39.15 -6.33
C PRO A 387 -29.74 39.17 -6.89
N TYR A 388 -28.71 39.10 -6.02
CA TYR A 388 -27.31 39.09 -6.39
C TYR A 388 -26.92 37.74 -7.03
N LEU A 389 -27.46 36.62 -6.53
CA LEU A 389 -27.28 35.30 -7.16
C LEU A 389 -27.88 35.30 -8.58
N LYS A 390 -29.10 35.79 -8.77
CA LYS A 390 -29.74 35.91 -10.09
C LYS A 390 -28.93 36.79 -11.04
N LYS A 391 -28.33 37.87 -10.54
CA LYS A 391 -27.48 38.78 -11.33
C LYS A 391 -26.18 38.08 -11.73
N ALA A 392 -25.53 37.33 -10.81
CA ALA A 392 -24.31 36.58 -11.07
C ALA A 392 -24.52 35.47 -12.11
N ILE A 393 -25.60 34.69 -11.98
CA ILE A 393 -25.97 33.60 -12.91
C ILE A 393 -26.25 34.15 -14.33
N LYS A 394 -26.87 35.32 -14.46
CA LYS A 394 -27.07 35.94 -15.78
C LYS A 394 -25.77 36.43 -16.42
N LYS A 395 -24.79 36.81 -15.62
CA LYS A 395 -23.55 37.40 -16.09
C LYS A 395 -22.48 36.35 -16.46
N ASN A 396 -22.48 35.16 -15.81
CA ASN A 396 -21.46 34.15 -15.99
C ASN A 396 -22.10 32.75 -16.06
N GLU A 397 -21.94 32.08 -17.22
CA GLU A 397 -22.48 30.73 -17.48
C GLU A 397 -21.77 29.65 -16.62
N TYR A 398 -20.52 29.86 -16.20
CA TYR A 398 -19.84 28.98 -15.27
C TYR A 398 -20.51 28.97 -13.90
N ILE A 399 -20.87 30.16 -13.37
CA ILE A 399 -21.61 30.28 -12.12
C ILE A 399 -22.95 29.54 -12.20
N LYS A 400 -23.67 29.70 -13.30
CA LYS A 400 -24.95 29.04 -13.54
C LYS A 400 -24.81 27.51 -13.50
N LYS A 401 -23.80 27.00 -14.18
CA LYS A 401 -23.49 25.55 -14.21
C LYS A 401 -23.20 25.01 -12.83
N GLU A 402 -22.37 25.70 -12.02
CA GLU A 402 -22.03 25.30 -10.65
C GLU A 402 -23.30 25.25 -9.76
N PHE A 403 -24.15 26.26 -9.83
CA PHE A 403 -25.44 26.25 -9.12
C PHE A 403 -26.34 25.09 -9.59
N GLN A 404 -26.43 24.79 -10.89
CA GLN A 404 -27.20 23.66 -11.41
C GLN A 404 -26.67 22.31 -10.96
N LEU A 405 -25.37 22.18 -10.68
CA LEU A 405 -24.72 20.93 -10.24
C LEU A 405 -24.84 20.74 -8.72
N TYR A 406 -24.72 21.80 -7.92
CA TYR A 406 -24.39 21.62 -6.50
C TYR A 406 -25.34 22.28 -5.49
N ILE A 407 -26.10 23.30 -5.86
CA ILE A 407 -26.99 23.99 -4.92
C ILE A 407 -28.19 23.11 -4.51
N ASN A 408 -28.72 23.26 -3.31
CA ASN A 408 -29.90 22.53 -2.86
C ASN A 408 -31.14 22.80 -3.74
N LYS A 409 -32.11 21.86 -3.71
CA LYS A 409 -33.26 21.84 -4.59
C LYS A 409 -34.17 23.06 -4.39
N ARG A 410 -34.26 23.58 -3.17
CA ARG A 410 -35.06 24.72 -2.81
C ARG A 410 -34.57 25.99 -3.51
N ILE A 411 -33.32 26.36 -3.32
CA ILE A 411 -32.71 27.55 -3.94
C ILE A 411 -32.64 27.38 -5.45
N LEU A 412 -32.42 26.17 -5.96
CA LEU A 412 -32.43 25.88 -7.39
C LEU A 412 -33.77 26.28 -8.03
N ASN A 413 -34.91 25.98 -7.36
CA ASN A 413 -36.25 26.34 -7.81
C ASN A 413 -36.46 27.86 -7.76
N GLU A 414 -36.00 28.54 -6.72
CA GLU A 414 -36.11 30.02 -6.59
C GLU A 414 -35.27 30.75 -7.66
N LEU A 415 -34.18 30.13 -8.12
CA LEU A 415 -33.36 30.62 -9.23
C LEU A 415 -33.95 30.25 -10.60
N SER A 416 -35.03 29.47 -10.66
CA SER A 416 -35.66 28.96 -11.89
C SER A 416 -34.69 28.15 -12.77
N LEU A 417 -33.81 27.37 -12.13
CA LEU A 417 -32.82 26.53 -12.79
C LEU A 417 -33.22 25.05 -12.73
N LYS A 418 -32.82 24.28 -13.74
CA LYS A 418 -32.96 22.81 -13.75
C LYS A 418 -31.65 22.14 -13.34
N ARG A 419 -31.71 21.05 -12.57
CA ARG A 419 -30.55 20.23 -12.19
C ARG A 419 -29.92 19.65 -13.44
N ILE A 420 -28.58 19.74 -13.52
CA ILE A 420 -27.81 19.04 -14.54
C ILE A 420 -27.30 17.74 -13.95
N ILE A 421 -27.61 16.61 -14.60
CA ILE A 421 -27.02 15.31 -14.29
C ILE A 421 -25.81 15.16 -15.19
N GLN A 422 -24.62 15.05 -14.59
CA GLN A 422 -23.40 14.79 -15.36
C GLN A 422 -23.51 13.43 -16.06
N LYS A 423 -23.41 13.44 -17.38
CA LYS A 423 -23.30 12.20 -18.15
C LYS A 423 -21.85 11.70 -18.04
N PRO A 424 -21.63 10.37 -17.89
CA PRO A 424 -20.30 9.83 -17.92
C PRO A 424 -19.61 10.20 -19.27
N PRO A 425 -18.30 10.44 -19.27
CA PRO A 425 -17.56 10.83 -20.47
C PRO A 425 -17.68 9.77 -21.56
N LYS A 426 -17.66 10.17 -22.84
CA LYS A 426 -17.69 9.24 -23.96
C LYS A 426 -16.41 8.41 -23.99
N LYS A 427 -16.56 7.09 -24.03
CA LYS A 427 -15.44 6.14 -24.10
C LYS A 427 -14.69 6.24 -25.43
N ASP A 428 -13.37 6.01 -25.39
CA ASP A 428 -12.52 5.97 -26.58
C ASP A 428 -12.81 4.70 -27.43
N THR A 429 -13.64 4.85 -28.44
CA THR A 429 -14.12 3.75 -29.30
C THR A 429 -13.01 3.06 -30.08
N LYS A 430 -11.88 3.74 -30.37
CA LYS A 430 -10.76 3.17 -31.10
C LYS A 430 -10.02 2.13 -30.25
N ARG A 431 -9.76 2.44 -28.99
CA ARG A 431 -9.10 1.49 -28.06
C ARG A 431 -9.96 0.28 -27.72
N GLU A 432 -11.27 0.44 -27.63
CA GLU A 432 -12.18 -0.71 -27.44
C GLU A 432 -12.13 -1.65 -28.65
N LYS A 433 -12.08 -1.11 -29.88
CA LYS A 433 -11.92 -1.92 -31.09
C LYS A 433 -10.60 -2.69 -31.11
N ASP A 434 -9.48 -2.02 -30.81
CA ASP A 434 -8.15 -2.66 -30.73
C ASP A 434 -8.11 -3.79 -29.69
N LYS A 435 -8.77 -3.60 -28.55
CA LYS A 435 -8.88 -4.63 -27.51
C LYS A 435 -9.67 -5.85 -28.01
N ILE A 436 -10.83 -5.62 -28.61
CA ILE A 436 -11.68 -6.67 -29.13
C ILE A 436 -10.94 -7.46 -30.23
N GLU A 437 -10.26 -6.77 -31.15
CA GLU A 437 -9.48 -7.41 -32.21
C GLU A 437 -8.36 -8.32 -31.67
N ASN A 438 -7.60 -7.83 -30.68
CA ASN A 438 -6.55 -8.64 -30.03
C ASN A 438 -7.15 -9.84 -29.28
N LEU A 439 -8.29 -9.66 -28.60
CA LEU A 439 -8.96 -10.75 -27.91
C LEU A 439 -9.46 -11.83 -28.90
N ILE A 440 -10.02 -11.43 -30.05
CA ILE A 440 -10.43 -12.36 -31.12
C ILE A 440 -9.22 -13.12 -31.65
N LYS A 441 -8.08 -12.45 -31.88
CA LYS A 441 -6.82 -13.11 -32.33
C LYS A 441 -6.35 -14.16 -31.32
N ILE A 442 -6.43 -13.86 -30.01
CA ILE A 442 -6.09 -14.81 -28.94
C ILE A 442 -7.04 -16.03 -29.00
N LEU A 443 -8.34 -15.80 -29.08
CA LEU A 443 -9.33 -16.89 -29.17
C LEU A 443 -9.10 -17.77 -30.39
N ILE A 444 -8.95 -17.18 -31.58
CA ILE A 444 -8.62 -17.93 -32.80
C ILE A 444 -7.35 -18.75 -32.60
N GLY A 445 -6.28 -18.13 -32.06
CA GLY A 445 -5.02 -18.81 -31.81
C GLY A 445 -5.16 -20.02 -30.88
N VAL A 446 -5.91 -19.91 -29.82
CA VAL A 446 -6.12 -21.03 -28.85
C VAL A 446 -6.94 -22.16 -29.48
N PHE A 447 -8.02 -21.83 -30.21
CA PHE A 447 -8.88 -22.85 -30.81
C PHE A 447 -8.25 -23.51 -32.05
N THR A 448 -7.32 -22.85 -32.73
CA THR A 448 -6.61 -23.42 -33.91
C THR A 448 -5.31 -24.12 -33.55
N PHE A 449 -4.73 -23.85 -32.38
CA PHE A 449 -3.42 -24.33 -31.97
C PHE A 449 -3.33 -25.86 -31.90
N PHE A 450 -4.25 -26.51 -31.19
CA PHE A 450 -4.27 -27.97 -31.11
C PHE A 450 -4.63 -28.68 -32.40
N PRO A 451 -5.66 -28.24 -33.18
CA PRO A 451 -5.91 -28.74 -34.51
C PRO A 451 -4.71 -28.60 -35.45
N LEU A 452 -4.01 -27.47 -35.44
CA LEU A 452 -2.81 -27.25 -36.22
C LEU A 452 -1.67 -28.23 -35.84
N LEU A 453 -1.42 -28.41 -34.57
CA LEU A 453 -0.44 -29.39 -34.08
C LEU A 453 -0.79 -30.82 -34.54
N PHE A 454 -2.07 -31.18 -34.50
CA PHE A 454 -2.57 -32.47 -34.99
C PHE A 454 -2.30 -32.65 -36.47
N VAL A 455 -2.64 -31.65 -37.30
CA VAL A 455 -2.40 -31.68 -38.74
C VAL A 455 -0.89 -31.76 -39.05
N LEU A 456 -0.06 -31.00 -38.35
CA LEU A 456 1.41 -31.05 -38.51
C LEU A 456 1.98 -32.41 -38.15
N ARG A 457 1.42 -33.12 -37.16
CA ARG A 457 1.89 -34.43 -36.71
C ARG A 457 1.41 -35.57 -37.60
N HIS A 458 0.16 -35.52 -38.05
CA HIS A 458 -0.54 -36.60 -38.73
C HIS A 458 -0.90 -36.30 -40.19
N GLY A 459 -0.49 -35.18 -40.74
CA GLY A 459 -0.88 -34.74 -42.10
C GLY A 459 -0.68 -35.73 -43.19
N LYS A 460 0.31 -36.65 -43.08
CA LYS A 460 0.55 -37.72 -44.06
C LYS A 460 -0.47 -38.86 -43.97
N ILE A 461 -1.09 -39.07 -42.82
CA ILE A 461 -2.02 -40.19 -42.55
C ILE A 461 -3.49 -39.73 -42.70
N ILE A 462 -3.76 -38.43 -42.50
CA ILE A 462 -5.11 -37.86 -42.55
C ILE A 462 -5.87 -38.22 -43.86
N PRO A 463 -5.25 -38.22 -45.07
CA PRO A 463 -5.96 -38.58 -46.30
C PRO A 463 -6.42 -40.03 -46.36
N ASP A 464 -5.78 -40.94 -45.60
CA ASP A 464 -5.99 -42.38 -45.66
C ASP A 464 -6.94 -42.91 -44.58
N ILE A 465 -7.38 -42.06 -43.62
CA ILE A 465 -8.23 -42.46 -42.50
C ILE A 465 -9.64 -41.85 -42.58
N THR A 466 -10.63 -42.56 -42.07
CA THR A 466 -11.99 -42.02 -41.96
C THR A 466 -12.07 -40.86 -40.98
N PHE A 467 -13.09 -40.00 -41.13
CA PHE A 467 -13.30 -38.86 -40.21
C PHE A 467 -13.39 -39.31 -38.74
N ILE A 468 -14.04 -40.45 -38.48
CA ILE A 468 -14.17 -40.98 -37.10
C ILE A 468 -12.83 -41.44 -36.57
N GLU A 469 -12.01 -42.09 -37.36
CA GLU A 469 -10.64 -42.50 -36.97
C GLU A 469 -9.75 -41.28 -36.71
N GLY A 470 -9.83 -40.26 -37.58
CA GLY A 470 -9.13 -39.00 -37.40
C GLY A 470 -9.57 -38.25 -36.12
N LEU A 471 -10.88 -38.26 -35.83
CA LEU A 471 -11.40 -37.67 -34.60
C LEU A 471 -10.93 -38.43 -33.35
N LYS A 472 -10.92 -39.76 -33.37
CA LYS A 472 -10.40 -40.57 -32.28
C LYS A 472 -8.91 -40.29 -32.03
N LEU A 473 -8.10 -40.18 -33.08
CA LEU A 473 -6.69 -39.87 -33.01
C LEU A 473 -6.45 -38.45 -32.47
N TYR A 474 -7.27 -37.48 -32.90
CA TYR A 474 -7.22 -36.10 -32.37
C TYR A 474 -7.55 -36.02 -30.89
N ILE A 475 -8.60 -36.71 -30.43
CA ILE A 475 -8.97 -36.77 -29.01
C ILE A 475 -7.84 -37.38 -28.17
N TYR A 476 -7.18 -38.41 -28.69
CA TYR A 476 -6.04 -39.05 -28.04
C TYR A 476 -4.87 -38.09 -27.89
N ASP A 477 -4.47 -37.40 -28.98
CA ASP A 477 -3.37 -36.44 -28.94
C ASP A 477 -3.67 -35.25 -28.02
N PHE A 478 -4.89 -34.70 -28.08
CA PHE A 478 -5.31 -33.60 -27.25
C PHE A 478 -5.22 -33.96 -25.75
N ASN A 479 -5.66 -35.13 -25.35
CA ASN A 479 -5.53 -35.60 -23.97
C ASN A 479 -4.06 -35.70 -23.51
N TRP A 480 -3.13 -36.08 -24.39
CA TRP A 480 -1.72 -36.05 -24.11
C TRP A 480 -1.20 -34.62 -23.84
N TYR A 481 -1.55 -33.68 -24.71
CA TYR A 481 -1.17 -32.27 -24.53
C TYR A 481 -1.79 -31.70 -23.25
N LEU A 482 -3.02 -32.07 -22.93
CA LEU A 482 -3.68 -31.66 -21.70
C LEU A 482 -2.94 -32.18 -20.46
N ILE A 483 -2.50 -33.44 -20.46
CA ILE A 483 -1.72 -34.01 -19.33
C ILE A 483 -0.40 -33.27 -19.16
N ILE A 484 0.35 -33.02 -20.22
CA ILE A 484 1.61 -32.25 -20.18
C ILE A 484 1.35 -30.85 -19.61
N TYR A 485 0.30 -30.17 -20.08
CA TYR A 485 -0.10 -28.85 -19.57
C TYR A 485 -0.36 -28.87 -18.06
N VAL A 486 -1.16 -29.84 -17.58
CA VAL A 486 -1.50 -29.97 -16.16
C VAL A 486 -0.26 -30.29 -15.31
N VAL A 487 0.63 -31.15 -15.81
CA VAL A 487 1.90 -31.48 -15.11
C VAL A 487 2.80 -30.25 -14.99
N ILE A 488 2.99 -29.50 -16.06
CA ILE A 488 3.80 -28.27 -16.06
C ILE A 488 3.18 -27.23 -15.10
N LEU A 489 1.89 -27.01 -15.17
CA LEU A 489 1.19 -26.06 -14.27
C LEU A 489 1.41 -26.43 -12.80
N ASN A 490 1.18 -27.68 -12.43
CA ASN A 490 1.33 -28.13 -11.05
C ASN A 490 2.80 -28.15 -10.60
N ALA A 491 3.75 -28.46 -11.48
CA ALA A 491 5.18 -28.34 -11.18
C ALA A 491 5.57 -26.88 -10.86
N ILE A 492 5.05 -25.90 -11.62
CA ILE A 492 5.28 -24.48 -11.33
C ILE A 492 4.67 -24.10 -9.97
N TYR A 493 3.45 -24.54 -9.68
CA TYR A 493 2.84 -24.29 -8.36
C TYR A 493 3.66 -24.91 -7.23
N LEU A 494 4.13 -26.14 -7.36
CA LEU A 494 4.95 -26.80 -6.34
C LEU A 494 6.27 -26.07 -6.12
N ILE A 495 6.92 -25.62 -7.19
CA ILE A 495 8.15 -24.81 -7.10
C ILE A 495 7.87 -23.50 -6.36
N LEU A 496 6.78 -22.82 -6.67
CA LEU A 496 6.39 -21.58 -5.97
C LEU A 496 6.12 -21.83 -4.48
N VAL A 497 5.45 -22.92 -4.13
CA VAL A 497 5.21 -23.32 -2.73
C VAL A 497 6.53 -23.54 -1.98
N ILE A 498 7.48 -24.27 -2.58
CA ILE A 498 8.80 -24.51 -1.98
C ILE A 498 9.56 -23.18 -1.77
N ILE A 499 9.56 -22.30 -2.79
CA ILE A 499 10.18 -20.97 -2.69
C ILE A 499 9.51 -20.13 -1.60
N SER A 500 8.20 -20.19 -1.49
CA SER A 500 7.41 -19.47 -0.47
C SER A 500 7.73 -19.95 0.94
N TYR A 501 7.84 -21.25 1.15
CA TYR A 501 8.20 -21.82 2.45
C TYR A 501 9.56 -21.32 2.94
N PHE A 502 10.58 -21.33 2.08
CA PHE A 502 11.89 -20.78 2.45
C PHE A 502 11.86 -19.27 2.69
N GLU A 503 11.06 -18.53 1.92
CA GLU A 503 10.89 -17.08 2.14
C GLU A 503 10.18 -16.78 3.47
N GLN A 504 9.13 -17.53 3.81
CA GLN A 504 8.46 -17.40 5.10
C GLN A 504 9.42 -17.64 6.26
N LEU A 505 10.15 -18.76 6.25
CA LEU A 505 11.14 -19.06 7.28
C LEU A 505 12.21 -17.95 7.42
N HIS A 506 12.62 -17.39 6.29
CA HIS A 506 13.55 -16.26 6.28
C HIS A 506 12.93 -15.02 6.94
N GLN A 507 11.71 -14.61 6.53
CA GLN A 507 11.02 -13.45 7.07
C GLN A 507 10.68 -13.64 8.56
N GLU A 508 10.22 -14.81 8.97
CA GLU A 508 9.95 -15.14 10.38
C GLU A 508 11.20 -14.96 11.24
N LYS A 509 12.34 -15.52 10.79
CA LYS A 509 13.61 -15.38 11.50
C LYS A 509 14.05 -13.94 11.58
N MET A 510 13.94 -13.18 10.48
CA MET A 510 14.29 -11.76 10.43
C MET A 510 13.37 -10.92 11.30
N TRP A 511 12.06 -11.19 11.31
CA TRP A 511 11.09 -10.51 12.17
C TRP A 511 11.39 -10.70 13.66
N ASN A 512 11.72 -11.92 14.08
CA ASN A 512 12.08 -12.25 15.45
C ASN A 512 13.40 -11.60 15.91
N LEU A 513 14.27 -11.20 14.97
CA LEU A 513 15.50 -10.46 15.25
C LEU A 513 15.30 -8.94 15.23
N LYS A 514 14.16 -8.44 14.69
CA LYS A 514 13.83 -7.03 14.66
C LYS A 514 13.26 -6.61 16.00
N PHE A 515 13.84 -5.59 16.57
CA PHE A 515 13.40 -5.06 17.86
C PHE A 515 12.18 -4.15 17.67
N LYS A 516 11.05 -4.55 18.23
CA LYS A 516 9.81 -3.75 18.16
C LYS A 516 10.03 -2.35 18.74
N GLY A 517 10.73 -2.25 19.86
CA GLY A 517 11.09 -0.96 20.47
C GLY A 517 11.86 -0.05 19.51
N LEU A 518 12.82 -0.59 18.73
CA LEU A 518 13.52 0.18 17.71
C LEU A 518 12.57 0.70 16.63
N LEU A 519 11.69 -0.17 16.15
CA LEU A 519 10.74 0.18 15.10
C LEU A 519 9.79 1.30 15.52
N TYR A 520 9.39 1.34 16.80
CA TYR A 520 8.50 2.38 17.34
C TYR A 520 9.24 3.66 17.74
N THR A 521 10.40 3.54 18.39
CA THR A 521 11.11 4.69 18.99
C THR A 521 11.84 5.52 17.94
N PHE A 522 12.24 4.87 16.85
CA PHE A 522 13.00 5.51 15.81
C PHE A 522 12.11 5.76 14.60
N LYS A 523 12.15 6.95 14.04
CA LYS A 523 11.57 7.26 12.73
C LYS A 523 12.36 6.58 11.58
N ILE A 524 12.87 5.36 11.82
CA ILE A 524 13.55 4.56 10.79
C ILE A 524 12.58 4.09 9.72
N LEU A 525 11.33 3.88 10.13
CA LEU A 525 10.29 3.47 9.22
C LEU A 525 9.76 4.67 8.43
N PRO A 526 9.45 4.48 7.14
CA PRO A 526 8.94 5.55 6.29
C PRO A 526 7.58 6.05 6.77
N GLY A 527 7.29 7.33 6.59
CA GLY A 527 5.94 7.84 6.78
C GLY A 527 4.97 7.25 5.75
N ILE A 528 3.73 6.95 6.18
CA ILE A 528 2.69 6.32 5.36
C ILE A 528 1.44 7.20 5.34
N SER A 529 0.89 7.45 4.13
CA SER A 529 -0.47 7.95 3.98
C SER A 529 -1.41 6.79 3.63
N ILE A 530 -2.41 6.54 4.46
CA ILE A 530 -3.47 5.58 4.17
C ILE A 530 -4.55 6.32 3.38
N ILE A 531 -4.85 5.87 2.17
CA ILE A 531 -5.85 6.49 1.30
C ILE A 531 -7.05 5.54 1.19
N ALA A 532 -8.19 5.99 1.71
CA ALA A 532 -9.44 5.23 1.75
C ALA A 532 -10.50 5.93 0.89
N PRO A 533 -10.72 5.49 -0.36
CA PRO A 533 -11.85 5.96 -1.18
C PRO A 533 -13.19 5.51 -0.59
N ALA A 534 -14.15 6.44 -0.49
CA ALA A 534 -15.49 6.17 0.02
C ALA A 534 -16.54 6.67 -0.99
N TYR A 535 -17.55 5.87 -1.28
CA TYR A 535 -18.70 6.22 -2.10
C TYR A 535 -19.97 5.52 -1.64
N ASN A 536 -20.86 6.27 -0.98
CA ASN A 536 -22.10 5.74 -0.39
C ASN A 536 -21.83 4.64 0.66
N GLU A 537 -21.03 4.96 1.68
CA GLU A 537 -20.58 4.04 2.74
C GLU A 537 -21.08 4.47 4.14
N THR A 538 -22.26 5.10 4.21
CA THR A 538 -22.86 5.68 5.41
C THR A 538 -22.87 4.74 6.62
N GLU A 539 -23.02 3.42 6.42
CA GLU A 539 -23.17 2.45 7.51
C GLU A 539 -21.83 2.08 8.18
N ILE A 540 -20.74 2.04 7.41
CA ILE A 540 -19.46 1.50 7.87
C ILE A 540 -18.34 2.54 8.00
N ILE A 541 -18.51 3.75 7.43
CA ILE A 541 -17.42 4.71 7.27
C ILE A 541 -16.79 5.17 8.60
N ILE A 542 -17.59 5.33 9.65
CA ILE A 542 -17.09 5.75 10.96
C ILE A 542 -16.24 4.65 11.62
N GLU A 543 -16.73 3.40 11.61
CA GLU A 543 -15.99 2.28 12.19
C GLU A 543 -14.70 2.00 11.43
N SER A 544 -14.76 2.02 10.10
CA SER A 544 -13.58 1.87 9.25
C SER A 544 -12.55 2.97 9.50
N THR A 545 -12.97 4.23 9.56
CA THR A 545 -12.06 5.36 9.82
C THR A 545 -11.43 5.24 11.22
N ASN A 546 -12.21 4.88 12.25
CA ASN A 546 -11.69 4.64 13.60
C ASN A 546 -10.66 3.48 13.62
N ALA A 547 -10.93 2.39 12.91
CA ALA A 547 -9.98 1.28 12.80
C ALA A 547 -8.63 1.73 12.22
N LEU A 548 -8.65 2.57 11.20
CA LEU A 548 -7.44 3.11 10.58
C LEU A 548 -6.69 4.10 11.49
N LEU A 549 -7.41 4.90 12.27
CA LEU A 549 -6.80 5.86 13.21
C LEU A 549 -6.13 5.18 14.42
N ASN A 550 -6.53 3.94 14.73
CA ASN A 550 -6.03 3.17 15.87
C ASN A 550 -4.84 2.25 15.54
N LEU A 551 -4.28 2.33 14.32
CA LEU A 551 -3.15 1.51 13.93
C LEU A 551 -1.88 1.89 14.72
N GLN A 552 -1.12 0.87 15.11
CA GLN A 552 0.13 1.00 15.84
C GLN A 552 1.31 1.22 14.86
N TYR A 553 1.45 2.48 14.43
CA TYR A 553 2.54 2.89 13.56
C TYR A 553 3.00 4.31 13.92
N PRO A 554 4.33 4.61 13.94
CA PRO A 554 4.83 5.89 14.49
C PRO A 554 4.49 7.12 13.63
N ASP A 555 4.52 7.02 12.31
CA ASP A 555 4.36 8.17 11.40
C ASP A 555 3.40 7.85 10.24
N TYR A 556 2.11 8.08 10.43
CA TYR A 556 1.11 7.91 9.39
C TYR A 556 -0.01 8.94 9.46
N ASP A 557 -0.71 9.11 8.35
CA ASP A 557 -1.95 9.85 8.24
C ASP A 557 -3.02 9.03 7.48
N VAL A 558 -4.28 9.38 7.69
CA VAL A 558 -5.45 8.75 7.07
C VAL A 558 -6.15 9.79 6.21
N ILE A 559 -6.25 9.53 4.92
CA ILE A 559 -6.88 10.39 3.93
C ILE A 559 -8.13 9.67 3.42
N VAL A 560 -9.31 10.07 3.92
CA VAL A 560 -10.59 9.56 3.44
C VAL A 560 -11.03 10.43 2.27
N VAL A 561 -11.25 9.82 1.11
CA VAL A 561 -11.66 10.54 -0.10
C VAL A 561 -13.10 10.21 -0.42
N ASN A 562 -14.02 11.14 -0.11
CA ASN A 562 -15.43 11.07 -0.51
C ASN A 562 -15.56 11.35 -2.01
N ASP A 563 -15.88 10.32 -2.79
CA ASP A 563 -15.99 10.38 -4.25
C ASP A 563 -17.36 10.84 -4.72
N GLY A 564 -17.83 11.98 -4.17
CA GLY A 564 -19.12 12.55 -4.51
C GLY A 564 -20.30 11.65 -4.10
N SER A 565 -20.30 11.16 -2.86
CA SER A 565 -21.41 10.38 -2.30
C SER A 565 -22.72 11.14 -2.41
N THR A 566 -23.82 10.39 -2.55
CA THR A 566 -25.19 10.89 -2.65
C THR A 566 -26.02 10.63 -1.39
N ASP A 567 -25.42 9.92 -0.43
CA ASP A 567 -25.93 9.64 0.90
C ASP A 567 -25.24 10.54 1.96
N ASP A 568 -25.50 10.31 3.24
CA ASP A 568 -24.96 11.10 4.36
C ASP A 568 -23.52 10.71 4.77
N THR A 569 -22.72 10.09 3.87
CA THR A 569 -21.35 9.64 4.18
C THR A 569 -20.45 10.79 4.62
N LEU A 570 -20.48 11.92 3.89
CA LEU A 570 -19.63 13.08 4.20
C LEU A 570 -20.08 13.78 5.48
N GLU A 571 -21.38 14.00 5.63
CA GLU A 571 -21.97 14.65 6.78
C GLU A 571 -21.66 13.90 8.07
N LYS A 572 -21.80 12.56 8.08
CA LYS A 572 -21.44 11.73 9.23
C LYS A 572 -19.96 11.85 9.60
N LEU A 573 -19.05 11.90 8.62
CA LEU A 573 -17.62 12.11 8.89
C LEU A 573 -17.35 13.47 9.53
N ILE A 574 -17.96 14.53 8.99
CA ILE A 574 -17.80 15.90 9.49
C ILE A 574 -18.31 15.99 10.93
N ASP A 575 -19.52 15.51 11.18
CA ASP A 575 -20.19 15.62 12.49
C ASP A 575 -19.48 14.77 13.55
N TYR A 576 -19.16 13.50 13.24
CA TYR A 576 -18.55 12.58 14.22
C TYR A 576 -17.13 13.00 14.63
N PHE A 577 -16.31 13.44 13.67
CA PHE A 577 -14.93 13.84 13.94
C PHE A 577 -14.77 15.34 14.15
N ASN A 578 -15.84 16.13 14.19
CA ASN A 578 -15.84 17.60 14.33
C ASN A 578 -14.85 18.25 13.36
N LEU A 579 -15.03 17.97 12.05
CA LEU A 579 -14.10 18.41 11.02
C LEU A 579 -14.46 19.82 10.53
N GLU A 580 -13.42 20.64 10.34
CA GLU A 580 -13.54 21.99 9.78
C GLU A 580 -12.93 22.04 8.38
N LYS A 581 -13.57 22.76 7.46
CA LYS A 581 -13.05 23.01 6.11
C LYS A 581 -11.77 23.85 6.19
N THR A 582 -10.74 23.45 5.46
CA THR A 582 -9.45 24.14 5.46
C THR A 582 -8.86 24.29 4.07
N ASP A 583 -7.99 25.30 3.89
CA ASP A 583 -7.14 25.38 2.71
C ASP A 583 -5.95 24.45 2.85
N TYR A 584 -5.62 23.81 1.77
CA TYR A 584 -4.55 22.84 1.70
C TYR A 584 -3.71 23.06 0.44
N ILE A 585 -2.39 23.02 0.56
CA ILE A 585 -1.52 23.07 -0.60
C ILE A 585 -1.61 21.73 -1.34
N LEU A 586 -2.18 21.76 -2.54
CA LEU A 586 -2.29 20.59 -3.40
C LEU A 586 -1.05 20.47 -4.27
N ASN A 587 -0.35 19.35 -4.16
CA ASN A 587 0.63 18.99 -5.17
C ASN A 587 -0.12 18.38 -6.36
N LYS A 588 -0.52 19.20 -7.33
CA LYS A 588 -1.24 18.74 -8.55
C LYS A 588 -0.32 17.96 -9.50
N ASN A 589 0.26 16.87 -9.01
CA ASN A 589 1.10 16.00 -9.83
C ASN A 589 0.29 15.11 -10.77
N LEU A 590 -0.97 14.82 -10.40
CA LEU A 590 -1.87 13.92 -11.13
C LEU A 590 -3.17 14.68 -11.43
N ASN A 591 -3.67 14.51 -12.66
CA ASN A 591 -4.96 15.06 -13.04
C ASN A 591 -6.08 14.26 -12.42
N THR A 592 -7.00 14.93 -11.73
CA THR A 592 -8.15 14.34 -11.03
C THR A 592 -9.38 15.18 -11.24
N LYS A 593 -10.55 14.66 -10.89
CA LYS A 593 -11.78 15.46 -10.81
C LYS A 593 -11.63 16.56 -9.75
N PRO A 594 -12.37 17.68 -9.88
CA PRO A 594 -12.29 18.80 -8.95
C PRO A 594 -12.55 18.40 -7.50
N ILE A 595 -11.74 18.96 -6.59
CA ILE A 595 -11.92 18.86 -5.14
C ILE A 595 -12.86 20.00 -4.72
N ARG A 596 -13.89 19.71 -3.92
CA ARG A 596 -14.87 20.64 -3.38
C ARG A 596 -14.47 21.20 -2.03
N GLY A 597 -13.81 20.37 -1.21
CA GLY A 597 -13.35 20.76 0.12
C GLY A 597 -12.38 19.76 0.73
N ILE A 598 -11.57 20.27 1.64
CA ILE A 598 -10.71 19.46 2.49
C ILE A 598 -11.03 19.82 3.92
N TYR A 599 -11.23 18.79 4.75
CA TYR A 599 -11.72 18.92 6.12
C TYR A 599 -10.72 18.27 7.07
N ILE A 600 -10.38 18.97 8.14
CA ILE A 600 -9.47 18.52 9.19
C ILE A 600 -9.99 18.87 10.58
N ASN A 601 -9.47 18.17 11.60
CA ASN A 601 -9.60 18.56 13.00
C ASN A 601 -8.21 18.68 13.63
N LYS A 602 -7.91 19.83 14.24
CA LYS A 602 -6.60 20.07 14.89
C LYS A 602 -6.32 19.08 16.04
N SER A 603 -7.36 18.58 16.70
CA SER A 603 -7.25 17.56 17.76
C SER A 603 -7.01 16.15 17.21
N ILE A 604 -7.27 15.91 15.92
CA ILE A 604 -7.05 14.64 15.22
C ILE A 604 -6.17 14.89 13.99
N PRO A 605 -4.91 15.31 14.17
CA PRO A 605 -4.07 15.79 13.05
C PRO A 605 -3.73 14.71 12.01
N LYS A 606 -3.98 13.44 12.34
CA LYS A 606 -3.77 12.32 11.43
C LYS A 606 -4.90 12.13 10.42
N LEU A 607 -6.10 12.71 10.62
CA LEU A 607 -7.24 12.53 9.75
C LEU A 607 -7.40 13.72 8.79
N ILE A 608 -7.52 13.42 7.51
CA ILE A 608 -7.83 14.36 6.43
C ILE A 608 -9.01 13.77 5.65
N VAL A 609 -10.11 14.53 5.55
CA VAL A 609 -11.24 14.13 4.73
C VAL A 609 -11.31 15.05 3.52
N VAL A 610 -11.48 14.46 2.34
CA VAL A 610 -11.49 15.15 1.06
C VAL A 610 -12.81 14.90 0.38
N ASP A 611 -13.56 15.97 0.05
CA ASP A 611 -14.76 15.88 -0.77
C ASP A 611 -14.44 16.29 -2.21
N LYS A 612 -14.85 15.47 -3.18
CA LYS A 612 -14.59 15.72 -4.61
C LYS A 612 -15.77 15.29 -5.50
N GLU A 613 -15.74 15.71 -6.76
CA GLU A 613 -16.67 15.19 -7.76
C GLU A 613 -16.40 13.71 -8.04
N ASN A 614 -17.47 12.94 -8.28
CA ASN A 614 -17.34 11.51 -8.58
C ASN A 614 -16.48 11.27 -9.81
N GLY A 615 -15.41 10.51 -9.62
CA GLY A 615 -14.44 10.13 -10.65
C GLY A 615 -14.08 8.65 -10.59
N GLY A 616 -14.62 7.91 -9.62
CA GLY A 616 -14.33 6.50 -9.39
C GLY A 616 -13.12 6.25 -8.48
N LYS A 617 -12.92 4.99 -8.06
CA LYS A 617 -11.89 4.58 -7.09
C LYS A 617 -10.48 5.04 -7.50
N ALA A 618 -10.10 4.81 -8.76
CA ALA A 618 -8.77 5.16 -9.26
C ALA A 618 -8.49 6.68 -9.20
N ASP A 619 -9.48 7.50 -9.54
CA ASP A 619 -9.40 8.96 -9.46
C ASP A 619 -9.33 9.45 -8.00
N SER A 620 -10.05 8.79 -7.09
CA SER A 620 -10.00 9.08 -5.65
C SER A 620 -8.65 8.72 -5.03
N LEU A 621 -8.05 7.59 -5.43
CA LEU A 621 -6.68 7.24 -5.03
C LEU A 621 -5.66 8.26 -5.56
N ASN A 622 -5.80 8.72 -6.81
CA ASN A 622 -4.96 9.79 -7.36
C ASN A 622 -5.13 11.12 -6.62
N THR A 623 -6.35 11.44 -6.20
CA THR A 623 -6.63 12.61 -5.36
C THR A 623 -5.91 12.50 -4.02
N GLY A 624 -6.00 11.36 -3.35
CA GLY A 624 -5.26 11.09 -2.12
C GLY A 624 -3.75 11.19 -2.29
N LEU A 625 -3.20 10.74 -3.42
CA LEU A 625 -1.78 10.88 -3.77
C LEU A 625 -1.33 12.35 -3.92
N ASN A 626 -2.18 13.21 -4.47
CA ASN A 626 -1.89 14.65 -4.57
C ASN A 626 -1.88 15.33 -3.19
N ILE A 627 -2.63 14.82 -2.23
CA ILE A 627 -2.72 15.36 -0.86
C ILE A 627 -1.63 14.77 0.03
N SER A 628 -1.30 13.50 -0.16
CA SER A 628 -0.29 12.77 0.61
C SER A 628 1.07 13.47 0.58
N LYS A 629 1.75 13.51 1.73
CA LYS A 629 3.11 14.07 1.90
C LYS A 629 4.13 13.03 2.35
N LYS A 630 3.67 11.82 2.68
CA LYS A 630 4.52 10.74 3.18
C LYS A 630 5.28 10.04 2.04
N GLU A 631 6.31 9.30 2.41
CA GLU A 631 7.15 8.56 1.47
C GLU A 631 6.39 7.43 0.78
N PHE A 632 5.57 6.71 1.56
CA PHE A 632 4.73 5.64 1.08
C PHE A 632 3.25 5.98 1.23
N PHE A 633 2.43 5.34 0.41
CA PHE A 633 1.00 5.32 0.63
C PHE A 633 0.47 3.88 0.63
N CYS A 634 -0.64 3.69 1.33
CA CYS A 634 -1.41 2.47 1.38
C CYS A 634 -2.82 2.76 0.85
N GLY A 635 -3.19 2.19 -0.31
CA GLY A 635 -4.57 2.17 -0.75
C GLY A 635 -5.33 1.07 -0.01
N ILE A 636 -6.48 1.38 0.57
CA ILE A 636 -7.31 0.42 1.31
C ILE A 636 -8.76 0.55 0.92
N ASP A 637 -9.47 -0.58 0.84
CA ASP A 637 -10.92 -0.58 0.65
C ASP A 637 -11.64 -0.24 1.96
N ALA A 638 -12.75 0.49 1.90
CA ALA A 638 -13.49 0.95 3.07
C ALA A 638 -14.08 -0.20 3.93
N ASP A 639 -14.18 -1.42 3.39
CA ASP A 639 -14.66 -2.63 4.04
C ASP A 639 -13.54 -3.53 4.61
N SER A 640 -12.30 -3.06 4.61
CA SER A 640 -11.13 -3.82 5.02
C SER A 640 -10.62 -3.38 6.39
N ILE A 641 -10.25 -4.34 7.23
CA ILE A 641 -9.69 -4.13 8.57
C ILE A 641 -8.25 -4.62 8.60
N LEU A 642 -7.32 -3.74 8.98
CA LEU A 642 -5.93 -4.09 9.22
C LEU A 642 -5.71 -4.55 10.65
N GLU A 643 -4.85 -5.55 10.86
CA GLU A 643 -4.31 -5.80 12.20
C GLU A 643 -3.54 -4.58 12.70
N SER A 644 -3.59 -4.33 14.01
CA SER A 644 -3.03 -3.11 14.60
C SER A 644 -1.56 -2.87 14.27
N ASP A 645 -0.75 -3.92 14.11
CA ASP A 645 0.67 -3.89 13.80
C ASP A 645 0.99 -4.21 12.32
N ALA A 646 -0.04 -4.32 11.45
CA ALA A 646 0.14 -4.68 10.04
C ALA A 646 1.06 -3.72 9.28
N LEU A 647 0.94 -2.40 9.50
CA LEU A 647 1.82 -1.42 8.89
C LEU A 647 3.28 -1.58 9.36
N LEU A 648 3.49 -1.95 10.61
CA LEU A 648 4.82 -2.18 11.16
C LEU A 648 5.47 -3.42 10.51
N LYS A 649 4.71 -4.51 10.39
CA LYS A 649 5.15 -5.76 9.76
C LYS A 649 5.52 -5.56 8.29
N ILE A 650 4.63 -4.91 7.52
CA ILE A 650 4.85 -4.72 6.08
C ILE A 650 6.05 -3.79 5.78
N THR A 651 6.19 -2.70 6.51
CA THR A 651 7.29 -1.74 6.31
C THR A 651 8.63 -2.28 6.79
N SER A 652 8.63 -3.18 7.76
CA SER A 652 9.87 -3.79 8.27
C SER A 652 10.67 -4.51 7.19
N LEU A 653 10.03 -4.98 6.11
CA LEU A 653 10.71 -5.60 4.96
C LEU A 653 11.63 -4.63 4.21
N LYS A 654 11.38 -3.31 4.28
CA LYS A 654 12.29 -2.30 3.71
C LYS A 654 13.68 -2.35 4.37
N MET A 655 13.77 -2.84 5.60
CA MET A 655 15.06 -2.96 6.31
C MET A 655 15.90 -4.13 5.79
N ASP A 656 15.31 -5.10 5.10
CA ASP A 656 15.96 -6.34 4.69
C ASP A 656 16.54 -6.28 3.27
N THR A 657 16.52 -5.12 2.63
CA THR A 657 17.01 -4.94 1.26
C THR A 657 17.74 -3.60 1.08
N ASP A 658 18.79 -3.64 0.27
CA ASP A 658 19.53 -2.48 -0.24
C ASP A 658 18.94 -1.92 -1.54
N HIS A 659 18.06 -2.67 -2.20
CA HIS A 659 17.33 -2.22 -3.38
C HIS A 659 16.21 -1.25 -2.98
N GLU A 660 15.84 -0.37 -3.91
CA GLU A 660 14.70 0.52 -3.69
C GLU A 660 13.39 -0.30 -3.63
N MET A 661 12.74 -0.28 -2.48
CA MET A 661 11.45 -0.93 -2.31
C MET A 661 10.36 -0.04 -2.93
N ILE A 662 9.80 -0.48 -4.05
CA ILE A 662 8.79 0.30 -4.78
C ILE A 662 7.36 -0.05 -4.40
N ALA A 663 7.12 -1.30 -4.01
CA ALA A 663 5.83 -1.78 -3.53
C ALA A 663 5.98 -2.99 -2.60
N ILE A 664 5.04 -3.16 -1.67
CA ILE A 664 4.97 -4.32 -0.77
C ILE A 664 3.51 -4.73 -0.62
N GLY A 665 3.19 -5.99 -0.91
CA GLY A 665 1.87 -6.56 -0.66
C GLY A 665 1.75 -7.11 0.75
N GLY A 666 0.57 -6.99 1.36
CA GLY A 666 0.20 -7.66 2.60
C GLY A 666 -0.68 -8.88 2.36
N ASN A 667 -0.83 -9.70 3.40
CA ASN A 667 -1.63 -10.90 3.38
C ASN A 667 -3.13 -10.56 3.54
N ILE A 668 -3.99 -11.25 2.81
CA ILE A 668 -5.44 -11.02 2.83
C ILE A 668 -6.15 -12.25 3.36
N LEU A 669 -7.00 -12.04 4.36
CA LEU A 669 -7.79 -13.09 5.00
C LEU A 669 -9.29 -12.75 4.98
N PRO A 670 -10.18 -13.75 4.93
CA PRO A 670 -11.62 -13.51 4.98
C PRO A 670 -12.08 -13.04 6.36
N LEU A 671 -12.82 -11.94 6.39
CA LEU A 671 -13.43 -11.40 7.61
C LEU A 671 -14.70 -12.15 8.04
N ASN A 672 -15.34 -12.81 7.08
CA ASN A 672 -16.60 -13.54 7.33
C ASN A 672 -16.44 -14.58 8.46
N GLY A 673 -17.36 -14.57 9.42
CA GLY A 673 -17.30 -15.42 10.62
C GLY A 673 -16.50 -14.84 11.79
N CYS A 674 -15.69 -13.81 11.58
CA CYS A 674 -14.99 -13.11 12.66
C CYS A 674 -15.93 -12.17 13.41
N LYS A 675 -15.65 -11.94 14.70
CA LYS A 675 -16.34 -10.94 15.51
C LYS A 675 -15.51 -9.66 15.53
N VAL A 676 -16.12 -8.55 15.08
CA VAL A 676 -15.51 -7.23 15.05
C VAL A 676 -16.23 -6.32 16.05
N SER A 677 -15.46 -5.53 16.80
CA SER A 677 -16.00 -4.53 17.73
C SER A 677 -15.06 -3.32 17.73
N LYS A 678 -15.62 -2.11 17.59
CA LYS A 678 -14.90 -0.83 17.59
C LYS A 678 -13.68 -0.79 16.63
N GLY A 679 -13.81 -1.44 15.47
CA GLY A 679 -12.74 -1.53 14.48
C GLY A 679 -11.63 -2.55 14.78
N TYR A 680 -11.76 -3.37 15.82
CA TYR A 680 -10.83 -4.46 16.14
C TYR A 680 -11.49 -5.82 15.97
N ILE A 681 -10.69 -6.80 15.57
CA ILE A 681 -11.13 -8.20 15.51
C ILE A 681 -10.99 -8.81 16.91
N GLU A 682 -12.12 -9.01 17.59
CA GLU A 682 -12.15 -9.63 18.92
C GLU A 682 -11.94 -11.14 18.88
N LYS A 683 -12.51 -11.79 17.87
CA LYS A 683 -12.44 -13.24 17.71
C LYS A 683 -12.38 -13.62 16.24
N ILE A 684 -11.42 -14.46 15.91
CA ILE A 684 -11.23 -15.04 14.59
C ILE A 684 -11.89 -16.42 14.58
N ASN A 685 -12.81 -16.66 13.64
CA ASN A 685 -13.43 -17.93 13.39
C ASN A 685 -13.46 -18.23 11.89
N LEU A 686 -13.51 -19.51 11.55
CA LEU A 686 -13.71 -19.93 10.15
C LEU A 686 -15.15 -19.56 9.72
N PRO A 687 -15.35 -19.06 8.48
CA PRO A 687 -16.67 -18.76 7.96
C PRO A 687 -17.67 -19.91 8.07
N PHE A 688 -18.96 -19.60 8.25
CA PHE A 688 -20.00 -20.62 8.40
C PHE A 688 -20.45 -21.20 7.06
N LYS A 689 -20.51 -20.36 5.99
CA LYS A 689 -20.99 -20.81 4.67
C LYS A 689 -19.92 -21.60 3.92
N THR A 690 -20.33 -22.66 3.26
CA THR A 690 -19.47 -23.54 2.45
C THR A 690 -18.68 -22.77 1.39
N ILE A 691 -19.34 -21.83 0.71
CA ILE A 691 -18.72 -21.01 -0.34
C ILE A 691 -17.61 -20.09 0.21
N GLU A 692 -17.79 -19.56 1.41
CA GLU A 692 -16.80 -18.71 2.09
C GLU A 692 -15.58 -19.53 2.55
N ARG A 693 -15.81 -20.78 2.98
CA ARG A 693 -14.73 -21.73 3.35
C ARG A 693 -13.86 -22.10 2.15
N PHE A 694 -14.46 -22.36 0.99
CA PHE A 694 -13.68 -22.57 -0.25
C PHE A 694 -12.83 -21.35 -0.59
N GLN A 695 -13.38 -20.14 -0.45
CA GLN A 695 -12.62 -18.92 -0.66
C GLN A 695 -11.49 -18.74 0.38
N THR A 696 -11.67 -19.20 1.61
CA THR A 696 -10.61 -19.19 2.64
C THR A 696 -9.41 -20.06 2.20
N VAL A 697 -9.65 -21.29 1.74
CA VAL A 697 -8.59 -22.17 1.20
C VAL A 697 -7.93 -21.54 -0.03
N GLU A 698 -8.73 -20.99 -0.95
CA GLU A 698 -8.21 -20.31 -2.14
C GLU A 698 -7.34 -19.10 -1.78
N TYR A 699 -7.74 -18.27 -0.79
CA TYR A 699 -6.98 -17.11 -0.36
C TYR A 699 -5.65 -17.53 0.26
N ILE A 700 -5.66 -18.48 1.18
CA ILE A 700 -4.42 -19.02 1.77
C ILE A 700 -3.46 -19.49 0.66
N ARG A 701 -3.93 -20.28 -0.30
CA ARG A 701 -3.10 -20.75 -1.41
C ARG A 701 -2.59 -19.61 -2.29
N SER A 702 -3.45 -18.67 -2.65
CA SER A 702 -3.10 -17.60 -3.59
C SER A 702 -2.17 -16.55 -2.98
N PHE A 703 -2.42 -16.17 -1.73
CA PHE A 703 -1.69 -15.10 -1.05
C PHE A 703 -0.41 -15.62 -0.40
N MET A 704 -0.48 -16.70 0.37
CA MET A 704 0.68 -17.23 1.09
C MET A 704 1.64 -17.99 0.16
N ALA A 705 1.16 -18.96 -0.61
CA ALA A 705 2.03 -19.73 -1.48
C ALA A 705 2.33 -19.01 -2.81
N GLY A 706 1.31 -18.45 -3.46
CA GLY A 706 1.50 -17.82 -4.76
C GLY A 706 2.31 -16.52 -4.68
N ARG A 707 1.77 -15.49 -4.01
CA ARG A 707 2.37 -14.14 -4.03
C ARG A 707 3.72 -14.07 -3.32
N LEU A 708 3.90 -14.79 -2.21
CA LEU A 708 5.16 -14.83 -1.49
C LEU A 708 6.29 -15.42 -2.38
N GLY A 709 5.97 -16.49 -3.13
CA GLY A 709 6.91 -17.08 -4.09
C GLY A 709 7.30 -16.12 -5.22
N TRP A 710 6.31 -15.48 -5.84
CA TRP A 710 6.56 -14.47 -6.88
C TRP A 710 7.36 -13.27 -6.36
N ALA A 711 7.12 -12.82 -5.13
CA ALA A 711 7.87 -11.72 -4.52
C ALA A 711 9.34 -12.10 -4.26
N ARG A 712 9.60 -13.34 -3.82
CA ARG A 712 10.97 -13.83 -3.59
C ARG A 712 11.85 -13.75 -4.84
N ILE A 713 11.29 -14.10 -6.00
CA ILE A 713 12.00 -14.02 -7.28
C ILE A 713 11.94 -12.64 -7.93
N ASN A 714 11.38 -11.64 -7.24
CA ASN A 714 11.16 -10.26 -7.72
C ASN A 714 10.36 -10.20 -9.03
N SER A 715 9.27 -10.94 -9.11
CA SER A 715 8.48 -11.12 -10.32
C SER A 715 6.97 -11.10 -10.07
N MET A 716 6.56 -10.48 -8.96
CA MET A 716 5.16 -10.32 -8.61
C MET A 716 4.48 -9.28 -9.50
N LEU A 717 3.31 -9.63 -10.05
CA LEU A 717 2.52 -8.77 -10.95
C LEU A 717 1.31 -8.13 -10.28
N ILE A 718 0.88 -8.63 -9.11
CA ILE A 718 -0.35 -8.18 -8.47
C ILE A 718 -0.17 -8.02 -6.96
N ILE A 719 -0.57 -6.87 -6.45
CA ILE A 719 -0.77 -6.58 -5.03
C ILE A 719 -2.25 -6.29 -4.86
N SER A 720 -2.88 -6.85 -3.83
CA SER A 720 -4.32 -6.65 -3.61
C SER A 720 -4.66 -5.19 -3.37
N GLY A 721 -5.74 -4.71 -4.00
CA GLY A 721 -6.30 -3.39 -3.74
C GLY A 721 -6.81 -3.18 -2.31
N ALA A 722 -6.98 -4.27 -1.54
CA ALA A 722 -7.37 -4.21 -0.14
C ALA A 722 -6.21 -3.87 0.80
N PHE A 723 -4.96 -4.26 0.47
CA PHE A 723 -3.78 -3.94 1.28
C PHE A 723 -2.48 -3.99 0.47
N GLY A 724 -1.99 -2.84 0.08
CA GLY A 724 -0.71 -2.67 -0.60
C GLY A 724 -0.04 -1.37 -0.21
N LEU A 725 1.25 -1.42 0.04
CA LEU A 725 2.10 -0.27 0.34
C LEU A 725 2.93 0.05 -0.90
N PHE A 726 2.92 1.32 -1.35
CA PHE A 726 3.58 1.76 -2.57
C PHE A 726 4.44 3.00 -2.33
N ASN A 727 5.60 3.08 -2.97
CA ASN A 727 6.43 4.28 -2.97
C ASN A 727 5.73 5.40 -3.75
N ARG A 728 5.30 6.43 -3.03
CA ARG A 728 4.52 7.55 -3.57
C ARG A 728 5.19 8.23 -4.76
N LYS A 729 6.50 8.53 -4.64
CA LYS A 729 7.26 9.20 -5.71
C LYS A 729 7.22 8.39 -7.00
N ARG A 730 7.45 7.08 -6.93
CA ARG A 730 7.49 6.21 -8.11
C ARG A 730 6.12 6.07 -8.77
N ILE A 731 5.04 6.04 -7.97
CA ILE A 731 3.69 6.00 -8.52
C ILE A 731 3.34 7.30 -9.26
N ILE A 732 3.68 8.45 -8.68
CA ILE A 732 3.44 9.75 -9.32
C ILE A 732 4.25 9.86 -10.63
N GLU A 733 5.53 9.48 -10.63
CA GLU A 733 6.38 9.46 -11.84
C GLU A 733 5.81 8.55 -12.94
N ALA A 734 5.22 7.42 -12.56
CA ALA A 734 4.56 6.51 -13.50
C ALA A 734 3.17 7.01 -13.98
N GLY A 735 2.67 8.13 -13.43
CA GLY A 735 1.40 8.77 -13.84
C GLY A 735 0.18 8.37 -13.02
N GLY A 736 0.34 7.88 -11.78
CA GLY A 736 -0.74 7.53 -10.86
C GLY A 736 -1.50 6.26 -11.26
N TYR A 737 -2.68 6.05 -10.68
CA TYR A 737 -3.63 5.02 -11.14
C TYR A 737 -4.23 5.41 -12.49
N LEU A 738 -4.54 4.42 -13.32
CA LEU A 738 -5.24 4.67 -14.59
C LEU A 738 -6.64 5.19 -14.31
N SER A 739 -6.92 6.39 -14.78
CA SER A 739 -8.24 7.02 -14.70
C SER A 739 -8.53 7.77 -16.00
N GLU A 740 -9.80 8.09 -16.25
CA GLU A 740 -10.20 8.87 -17.44
C GLU A 740 -9.58 10.27 -17.48
N GLN A 741 -9.26 10.84 -16.30
CA GLN A 741 -8.60 12.14 -16.17
C GLN A 741 -7.06 12.03 -16.23
N GLY A 742 -6.52 10.83 -16.01
CA GLY A 742 -5.09 10.59 -15.91
C GLY A 742 -4.34 10.66 -17.24
N LYS A 743 -3.02 10.54 -17.17
CA LYS A 743 -2.08 10.60 -18.30
C LYS A 743 -2.49 9.71 -19.49
N TYR A 744 -3.02 8.55 -19.23
CA TYR A 744 -3.35 7.55 -20.25
C TYR A 744 -4.81 7.62 -20.74
N LYS A 745 -5.65 8.46 -20.13
CA LYS A 745 -7.10 8.60 -20.43
C LYS A 745 -7.79 7.24 -20.58
N LYS A 746 -7.48 6.32 -19.68
CA LYS A 746 -7.97 4.95 -19.68
C LYS A 746 -8.37 4.57 -18.26
N ASP A 747 -9.48 3.87 -18.12
CA ASP A 747 -9.91 3.21 -16.89
C ASP A 747 -9.75 1.68 -17.04
N THR A 748 -9.59 0.99 -15.92
CA THR A 748 -9.50 -0.46 -15.85
C THR A 748 -10.16 -0.97 -14.58
N VAL A 749 -10.68 -2.18 -14.63
CA VAL A 749 -11.24 -2.86 -13.44
C VAL A 749 -10.20 -3.73 -12.70
N GLY A 750 -8.95 -3.70 -13.16
CA GLY A 750 -7.80 -4.38 -12.55
C GLY A 750 -6.69 -3.38 -12.19
N GLU A 751 -7.07 -2.25 -11.57
CA GLU A 751 -6.19 -1.14 -11.24
C GLU A 751 -4.99 -1.55 -10.38
N ASP A 752 -5.16 -2.54 -9.52
CA ASP A 752 -4.15 -3.07 -8.60
C ASP A 752 -3.04 -3.85 -9.34
N MET A 753 -3.39 -4.72 -10.28
CA MET A 753 -2.41 -5.43 -11.11
C MET A 753 -1.74 -4.48 -12.11
N GLU A 754 -2.52 -3.61 -12.76
CA GLU A 754 -2.00 -2.68 -13.76
C GLU A 754 -0.92 -1.77 -13.18
N LEU A 755 -1.17 -1.20 -12.01
CA LEU A 755 -0.23 -0.33 -11.33
C LEU A 755 1.10 -1.04 -11.06
N VAL A 756 1.07 -2.27 -10.52
CA VAL A 756 2.28 -3.05 -10.21
C VAL A 756 3.07 -3.36 -11.49
N VAL A 757 2.41 -3.79 -12.56
CA VAL A 757 3.08 -4.07 -13.84
C VAL A 757 3.71 -2.81 -14.42
N ARG A 758 3.01 -1.68 -14.39
CA ARG A 758 3.48 -0.42 -14.98
C ARG A 758 4.64 0.19 -14.20
N ILE A 759 4.60 0.24 -12.87
CA ILE A 759 5.74 0.74 -12.08
C ILE A 759 6.97 -0.15 -12.21
N ASN A 760 6.78 -1.46 -12.25
CA ASN A 760 7.87 -2.42 -12.46
C ASN A 760 8.54 -2.20 -13.83
N ARG A 761 7.73 -2.05 -14.89
CA ARG A 761 8.19 -1.68 -16.23
C ARG A 761 8.98 -0.36 -16.21
N ASP A 762 8.45 0.70 -15.57
CA ASP A 762 9.11 2.01 -15.49
C ASP A 762 10.49 1.93 -14.81
N MET A 763 10.62 1.09 -13.78
CA MET A 763 11.91 0.85 -13.12
C MET A 763 12.93 0.16 -14.04
N TYR A 764 12.50 -0.85 -14.82
CA TYR A 764 13.36 -1.47 -15.81
C TYR A 764 13.76 -0.49 -16.92
N ASP A 765 12.82 0.31 -17.42
CA ASP A 765 13.07 1.33 -18.45
C ASP A 765 14.11 2.37 -17.97
N LYS A 766 14.05 2.78 -16.70
CA LYS A 766 14.99 3.70 -16.03
C LYS A 766 16.26 3.03 -15.51
N LYS A 767 16.40 1.69 -15.64
CA LYS A 767 17.54 0.89 -15.13
C LYS A 767 17.77 1.06 -13.62
N ILE A 768 16.70 1.25 -12.84
CA ILE A 768 16.75 1.38 -11.37
C ILE A 768 16.67 -0.01 -10.74
N LYS A 769 17.62 -0.34 -9.86
CA LYS A 769 17.56 -1.55 -9.05
C LYS A 769 16.45 -1.43 -8.02
N HIS A 770 15.45 -2.29 -8.11
CA HIS A 770 14.24 -2.21 -7.30
C HIS A 770 13.77 -3.57 -6.84
N LYS A 771 12.90 -3.57 -5.84
CA LYS A 771 12.25 -4.77 -5.30
C LYS A 771 10.76 -4.53 -5.07
N ILE A 772 9.97 -5.58 -5.38
CA ILE A 772 8.57 -5.69 -4.99
C ILE A 772 8.49 -6.79 -3.95
N GLY A 773 8.09 -6.45 -2.74
CA GLY A 773 8.03 -7.34 -1.59
C GLY A 773 6.62 -7.87 -1.32
N TYR A 774 6.54 -8.90 -0.48
CA TYR A 774 5.30 -9.41 0.08
C TYR A 774 5.53 -9.81 1.54
N SER A 775 4.67 -9.35 2.46
CA SER A 775 4.75 -9.69 3.87
C SER A 775 3.75 -10.81 4.19
N TYR A 776 4.25 -11.95 4.68
CA TYR A 776 3.39 -13.09 4.99
C TYR A 776 2.53 -12.86 6.24
N ASN A 777 2.97 -12.02 7.18
CA ASN A 777 2.37 -11.81 8.48
C ASN A 777 1.75 -10.42 8.69
N ALA A 778 1.69 -9.59 7.65
CA ALA A 778 0.97 -8.31 7.68
C ALA A 778 -0.45 -8.55 7.18
N ASN A 779 -1.39 -8.78 8.09
CA ASN A 779 -2.72 -9.23 7.77
C ASN A 779 -3.72 -8.10 7.58
N CYS A 780 -4.54 -8.25 6.54
CA CYS A 780 -5.73 -7.48 6.24
C CYS A 780 -6.92 -8.43 6.12
N TRP A 781 -8.00 -8.10 6.78
CA TRP A 781 -9.24 -8.87 6.80
C TRP A 781 -10.29 -8.15 5.97
N THR A 782 -10.88 -8.83 4.99
CA THR A 782 -11.89 -8.25 4.08
C THR A 782 -13.04 -9.22 3.86
N GLU A 783 -14.23 -8.69 3.56
CA GLU A 783 -15.39 -9.52 3.28
C GLU A 783 -15.22 -10.29 1.96
N VAL A 784 -15.51 -11.60 2.00
CA VAL A 784 -15.58 -12.43 0.80
C VAL A 784 -17.05 -12.64 0.39
N PRO A 785 -17.35 -12.80 -0.91
CA PRO A 785 -18.70 -13.03 -1.42
C PRO A 785 -19.44 -14.17 -0.72
N PRO A 786 -20.61 -13.90 -0.12
CA PRO A 786 -21.37 -14.90 0.63
C PRO A 786 -22.29 -15.76 -0.25
N SER A 787 -22.37 -15.49 -1.57
CA SER A 787 -23.23 -16.20 -2.52
C SER A 787 -22.52 -16.47 -3.84
N TYR A 788 -22.96 -17.52 -4.55
CA TYR A 788 -22.43 -17.89 -5.87
C TYR A 788 -22.60 -16.75 -6.91
N LEU A 789 -23.69 -15.99 -6.83
CA LEU A 789 -23.92 -14.86 -7.74
C LEU A 789 -22.92 -13.72 -7.52
N ASN A 790 -22.67 -13.38 -6.27
CA ASN A 790 -21.68 -12.33 -5.92
C ASN A 790 -20.26 -12.78 -6.27
N LEU A 791 -19.95 -14.06 -6.00
CA LEU A 791 -18.66 -14.65 -6.38
C LEU A 791 -18.48 -14.63 -7.89
N TYR A 792 -19.52 -15.00 -8.67
CA TYR A 792 -19.52 -14.90 -10.13
C TYR A 792 -19.18 -13.48 -10.61
N LYS A 793 -19.88 -12.47 -10.09
CA LYS A 793 -19.65 -11.06 -10.47
C LYS A 793 -18.21 -10.61 -10.16
N GLN A 794 -17.68 -11.02 -9.01
CA GLN A 794 -16.32 -10.68 -8.59
C GLN A 794 -15.26 -11.32 -9.51
N ARG A 795 -15.40 -12.61 -9.81
CA ARG A 795 -14.45 -13.36 -10.63
C ARG A 795 -14.53 -12.97 -12.12
N ASP A 796 -15.73 -12.69 -12.64
CA ASP A 796 -15.91 -12.10 -13.98
C ASP A 796 -15.12 -10.79 -14.11
N ARG A 797 -15.27 -9.91 -13.12
CA ARG A 797 -14.52 -8.64 -13.08
C ARG A 797 -13.01 -8.85 -13.05
N TRP A 798 -12.51 -9.73 -12.18
CA TRP A 798 -11.07 -10.01 -12.07
C TRP A 798 -10.50 -10.55 -13.39
N HIS A 799 -11.18 -11.49 -14.02
CA HIS A 799 -10.69 -12.06 -15.27
C HIS A 799 -10.74 -11.06 -16.43
N ARG A 800 -11.77 -10.22 -16.50
CA ARG A 800 -11.83 -9.10 -17.46
C ARG A 800 -10.71 -8.09 -17.24
N GLY A 801 -10.34 -7.81 -16.00
CA GLY A 801 -9.18 -6.99 -15.65
C GLY A 801 -7.88 -7.62 -16.16
N LEU A 802 -7.69 -8.92 -15.92
CA LEU A 802 -6.52 -9.67 -16.43
C LEU A 802 -6.40 -9.60 -17.96
N ILE A 803 -7.51 -9.83 -18.69
CA ILE A 803 -7.55 -9.68 -20.15
C ILE A 803 -7.08 -8.30 -20.57
N ASP A 804 -7.63 -7.25 -19.97
CA ASP A 804 -7.32 -5.86 -20.32
C ASP A 804 -5.84 -5.52 -20.06
N ILE A 805 -5.28 -5.96 -18.96
CA ILE A 805 -3.90 -5.67 -18.55
C ILE A 805 -2.90 -6.40 -19.45
N LEU A 806 -3.10 -7.68 -19.72
CA LEU A 806 -2.19 -8.44 -20.56
C LEU A 806 -2.19 -7.95 -22.01
N ILE A 807 -3.35 -7.52 -22.54
CA ILE A 807 -3.43 -6.89 -23.88
C ILE A 807 -2.73 -5.51 -23.84
N PHE A 808 -2.94 -4.70 -22.80
CA PHE A 808 -2.34 -3.37 -22.68
C PHE A 808 -0.81 -3.42 -22.57
N HIS A 809 -0.30 -4.42 -21.88
CA HIS A 809 1.14 -4.63 -21.66
C HIS A 809 1.75 -5.73 -22.53
N ARG A 810 1.13 -6.10 -23.66
CA ARG A 810 1.57 -7.21 -24.54
C ARG A 810 3.05 -7.15 -24.97
N ASN A 811 3.63 -5.95 -25.06
CA ASN A 811 5.03 -5.74 -25.47
C ASN A 811 6.05 -6.22 -24.41
N LEU A 812 5.59 -6.55 -23.20
CA LEU A 812 6.43 -7.12 -22.15
C LEU A 812 6.64 -8.63 -22.33
N MET A 813 5.75 -9.31 -23.07
CA MET A 813 5.74 -10.77 -23.22
C MET A 813 7.00 -11.26 -23.93
N PHE A 814 7.69 -12.24 -23.29
CA PHE A 814 8.95 -12.83 -23.76
C PHE A 814 10.07 -11.82 -24.03
N ASN A 815 10.00 -10.62 -23.42
CA ASN A 815 10.99 -9.58 -23.60
C ASN A 815 12.03 -9.58 -22.45
N PRO A 816 13.29 -9.99 -22.75
CA PRO A 816 14.35 -10.10 -21.73
C PRO A 816 14.73 -8.76 -21.07
N ARG A 817 14.46 -7.62 -21.74
CA ARG A 817 14.71 -6.28 -21.18
C ARG A 817 14.02 -6.08 -19.83
N TYR A 818 12.88 -6.73 -19.62
CA TYR A 818 12.10 -6.65 -18.39
C TYR A 818 12.37 -7.81 -17.43
N GLY A 819 13.53 -8.45 -17.55
CA GLY A 819 14.00 -9.49 -16.63
C GLY A 819 12.99 -10.63 -16.43
N LYS A 820 12.87 -11.11 -15.20
CA LYS A 820 11.97 -12.22 -14.85
C LYS A 820 10.49 -11.86 -15.07
N MET A 821 10.11 -10.59 -14.93
CA MET A 821 8.74 -10.14 -15.20
C MET A 821 8.33 -10.43 -16.65
N GLY A 822 9.14 -10.00 -17.61
CA GLY A 822 8.84 -10.19 -19.04
C GLY A 822 8.99 -11.64 -19.51
N PHE A 823 9.95 -12.38 -18.94
CA PHE A 823 10.28 -13.72 -19.44
C PHE A 823 9.59 -14.86 -18.69
N ILE A 824 9.18 -14.65 -17.42
CA ILE A 824 8.54 -15.71 -16.61
C ILE A 824 7.11 -15.35 -16.26
N SER A 825 6.88 -14.21 -15.56
CA SER A 825 5.57 -13.93 -14.96
C SER A 825 4.52 -13.58 -16.01
N ILE A 826 4.81 -12.67 -16.93
CA ILE A 826 3.84 -12.28 -17.99
C ILE A 826 3.45 -13.49 -18.85
N PRO A 827 4.40 -14.34 -19.36
CA PRO A 827 4.05 -15.57 -20.05
C PRO A 827 3.25 -16.56 -19.21
N TYR A 828 3.61 -16.72 -17.91
CA TYR A 828 2.84 -17.57 -16.99
C TYR A 828 1.38 -17.11 -16.86
N PHE A 829 1.16 -15.82 -16.57
CA PHE A 829 -0.20 -15.28 -16.45
C PHE A 829 -0.98 -15.35 -17.76
N PHE A 830 -0.31 -15.21 -18.89
CA PHE A 830 -0.94 -15.36 -20.21
C PHE A 830 -1.34 -16.82 -20.49
N ILE A 831 -0.43 -17.77 -20.33
CA ILE A 831 -0.65 -19.18 -20.71
C ILE A 831 -1.56 -19.89 -19.68
N PHE A 832 -1.32 -19.71 -18.39
CA PHE A 832 -1.99 -20.49 -17.36
C PHE A 832 -3.19 -19.78 -16.71
N GLU A 833 -3.13 -18.47 -16.54
CA GLU A 833 -4.23 -17.74 -15.91
C GLU A 833 -5.25 -17.21 -16.93
N LEU A 834 -4.78 -16.71 -18.08
CA LEU A 834 -5.66 -16.16 -19.10
C LEU A 834 -6.22 -17.26 -20.00
N ILE A 835 -5.36 -18.05 -20.65
CA ILE A 835 -5.75 -19.10 -21.61
C ILE A 835 -6.20 -20.38 -20.89
N GLY A 836 -5.71 -20.64 -19.69
CA GLY A 836 -6.01 -21.84 -18.89
C GLY A 836 -7.46 -22.29 -18.91
N PRO A 837 -8.44 -21.42 -18.57
CA PRO A 837 -9.86 -21.78 -18.57
C PRO A 837 -10.38 -22.28 -19.94
N LEU A 838 -9.83 -21.76 -21.03
CA LEU A 838 -10.20 -22.21 -22.40
C LEU A 838 -9.67 -23.63 -22.66
N ILE A 839 -8.44 -23.92 -22.23
CA ILE A 839 -7.82 -25.26 -22.35
C ILE A 839 -8.56 -26.27 -21.48
N GLU A 840 -8.85 -25.90 -20.21
CA GLU A 840 -9.56 -26.77 -19.27
C GLU A 840 -10.94 -27.18 -19.76
N ILE A 841 -11.73 -26.24 -20.31
CA ILE A 841 -13.06 -26.53 -20.85
C ILE A 841 -12.99 -27.40 -22.11
N GLN A 842 -12.03 -27.15 -22.99
CA GLN A 842 -11.75 -28.05 -24.12
C GLN A 842 -11.39 -29.45 -23.61
N GLY A 843 -10.57 -29.54 -22.53
CA GLY A 843 -10.21 -30.78 -21.86
C GLY A 843 -11.42 -31.54 -21.35
N TYR A 844 -12.35 -30.89 -20.66
CA TYR A 844 -13.58 -31.53 -20.18
C TYR A 844 -14.41 -32.10 -21.37
N LEU A 845 -14.55 -31.34 -22.47
CA LEU A 845 -15.23 -31.80 -23.66
C LEU A 845 -14.54 -33.03 -24.26
N MET A 846 -13.19 -32.99 -24.38
CA MET A 846 -12.44 -34.12 -24.97
C MET A 846 -12.48 -35.36 -24.09
N ILE A 847 -12.54 -35.25 -22.78
CA ILE A 847 -12.71 -36.39 -21.85
C ILE A 847 -14.08 -37.03 -22.04
N VAL A 848 -15.16 -36.22 -22.19
CA VAL A 848 -16.52 -36.72 -22.46
C VAL A 848 -16.58 -37.44 -23.82
N LEU A 849 -15.97 -36.84 -24.84
CA LEU A 849 -15.90 -37.48 -26.19
C LEU A 849 -15.05 -38.76 -26.17
N ALA A 850 -13.93 -38.79 -25.40
CA ALA A 850 -13.10 -39.98 -25.23
C ALA A 850 -13.89 -41.14 -24.60
N GLY A 851 -14.77 -40.85 -23.63
CA GLY A 851 -15.71 -41.81 -23.07
C GLY A 851 -16.73 -42.31 -24.09
N PHE A 852 -17.33 -41.38 -24.84
CA PHE A 852 -18.33 -41.71 -25.87
C PHE A 852 -17.78 -42.62 -26.99
N PHE A 853 -16.56 -42.37 -27.45
CA PHE A 853 -15.89 -43.17 -28.49
C PHE A 853 -15.15 -44.39 -27.93
N ASN A 854 -15.28 -44.74 -26.64
CA ASN A 854 -14.59 -45.83 -25.97
C ASN A 854 -13.04 -45.81 -26.12
N ILE A 855 -12.46 -44.63 -26.26
CA ILE A 855 -11.02 -44.42 -26.34
C ILE A 855 -10.39 -44.58 -24.95
N LEU A 856 -11.09 -44.14 -23.90
CA LEU A 856 -10.69 -44.20 -22.50
C LEU A 856 -11.66 -45.12 -21.75
N SER A 857 -11.14 -46.18 -21.09
CA SER A 857 -11.96 -47.00 -20.22
C SER A 857 -12.42 -46.17 -19.00
N LEU A 858 -13.65 -46.41 -18.51
CA LEU A 858 -14.19 -45.73 -17.32
C LEU A 858 -13.24 -45.85 -16.10
N LYS A 859 -12.59 -47.00 -15.94
CA LYS A 859 -11.63 -47.24 -14.85
C LYS A 859 -10.40 -46.32 -14.96
N MET A 860 -9.85 -46.18 -16.17
CA MET A 860 -8.71 -45.30 -16.42
C MET A 860 -9.08 -43.83 -16.33
N GLY A 861 -10.26 -43.45 -16.83
CA GLY A 861 -10.80 -42.12 -16.71
C GLY A 861 -10.96 -41.71 -15.23
N PHE A 862 -11.51 -42.60 -14.43
CA PHE A 862 -11.65 -42.37 -12.97
C PHE A 862 -10.29 -42.25 -12.25
N LEU A 863 -9.33 -43.11 -12.62
CA LEU A 863 -7.98 -43.05 -12.02
C LEU A 863 -7.25 -41.74 -12.37
N LEU A 864 -7.36 -41.29 -13.62
CA LEU A 864 -6.82 -40.00 -14.08
C LEU A 864 -7.48 -38.85 -13.32
N PHE A 865 -8.77 -38.87 -13.16
CA PHE A 865 -9.55 -37.88 -12.41
C PHE A 865 -9.07 -37.82 -10.95
N LEU A 866 -8.96 -38.97 -10.28
CA LEU A 866 -8.42 -39.01 -8.92
C LEU A 866 -6.99 -38.47 -8.83
N THR A 867 -6.12 -38.82 -9.80
CA THR A 867 -4.73 -38.35 -9.81
C THR A 867 -4.66 -36.82 -9.93
N THR A 868 -5.50 -36.20 -10.80
CA THR A 868 -5.56 -34.73 -10.92
C THR A 868 -6.08 -34.06 -9.66
N ILE A 869 -7.01 -34.68 -8.96
CA ILE A 869 -7.49 -34.20 -7.65
C ILE A 869 -6.36 -34.20 -6.61
N PHE A 870 -5.65 -35.33 -6.47
CA PHE A 870 -4.57 -35.41 -5.48
C PHE A 870 -3.45 -34.42 -5.76
N ILE A 871 -3.07 -34.19 -7.04
CA ILE A 871 -2.14 -33.13 -7.41
C ILE A 871 -2.64 -31.76 -6.95
N GLY A 872 -3.93 -31.46 -7.15
CA GLY A 872 -4.55 -30.22 -6.71
C GLY A 872 -4.58 -30.06 -5.20
N VAL A 873 -4.85 -31.16 -4.48
CA VAL A 873 -4.84 -31.23 -3.02
C VAL A 873 -3.44 -30.97 -2.46
N THR A 874 -2.40 -31.56 -3.07
CA THR A 874 -0.99 -31.35 -2.67
C THR A 874 -0.65 -29.87 -2.53
N THR A 875 -1.02 -29.07 -3.54
CA THR A 875 -0.73 -27.63 -3.53
C THR A 875 -1.50 -26.88 -2.45
N SER A 876 -2.75 -27.26 -2.18
CA SER A 876 -3.59 -26.64 -1.14
C SER A 876 -3.10 -27.01 0.26
N LEU A 877 -2.77 -28.28 0.52
CA LEU A 877 -2.20 -28.73 1.80
C LEU A 877 -0.83 -28.10 2.08
N ALA A 878 0.05 -28.07 1.09
CA ALA A 878 1.35 -27.42 1.23
C ALA A 878 1.23 -25.91 1.55
N SER A 879 0.21 -25.24 1.00
CA SER A 879 -0.09 -23.85 1.33
C SER A 879 -0.58 -23.67 2.78
N LEU A 880 -1.30 -24.65 3.35
CA LEU A 880 -1.69 -24.63 4.75
C LEU A 880 -0.49 -24.78 5.71
N ILE A 881 0.59 -25.46 5.31
CA ILE A 881 1.83 -25.50 6.07
C ILE A 881 2.48 -24.12 6.12
N ILE A 882 2.54 -23.43 4.98
CA ILE A 882 3.10 -22.07 4.89
C ILE A 882 2.25 -21.11 5.75
N ALA A 883 0.94 -21.27 5.78
CA ALA A 883 0.01 -20.44 6.53
C ALA A 883 -0.17 -20.89 8.01
N GLU A 884 0.75 -21.66 8.57
CA GLU A 884 0.59 -22.25 9.91
C GLU A 884 0.35 -21.19 11.00
N ASP A 885 1.00 -20.04 10.93
CA ASP A 885 0.80 -18.95 11.89
C ASP A 885 -0.65 -18.40 11.83
N GLU A 886 -1.25 -18.26 10.64
CA GLU A 886 -2.64 -17.86 10.42
C GLU A 886 -3.60 -19.00 10.75
N VAL A 887 -3.24 -20.24 10.43
CA VAL A 887 -4.04 -21.43 10.77
C VAL A 887 -4.11 -21.62 12.30
N ASN A 888 -3.15 -21.11 13.05
CA ASN A 888 -3.21 -21.15 14.53
C ASN A 888 -4.30 -20.28 15.14
N TYR A 889 -4.86 -19.31 14.42
CA TYR A 889 -6.08 -18.62 14.84
C TYR A 889 -7.29 -19.56 14.93
N PHE A 890 -7.28 -20.65 14.15
CA PHE A 890 -8.39 -21.60 14.06
C PHE A 890 -8.25 -22.74 15.08
N SER A 891 -9.38 -23.16 15.61
CA SER A 891 -9.47 -24.33 16.48
C SER A 891 -9.08 -25.63 15.73
N LYS A 892 -8.81 -26.71 16.46
CA LYS A 892 -8.50 -28.01 15.85
C LYS A 892 -9.59 -28.51 14.88
N LYS A 893 -10.87 -28.26 15.21
CA LYS A 893 -12.03 -28.61 14.35
C LYS A 893 -12.03 -27.80 13.06
N GLU A 894 -11.75 -26.49 13.15
CA GLU A 894 -11.68 -25.59 11.99
C GLU A 894 -10.48 -25.92 11.10
N THR A 895 -9.32 -26.25 11.69
CA THR A 895 -8.16 -26.73 10.92
C THR A 895 -8.48 -28.01 10.15
N PHE A 896 -9.16 -28.97 10.79
CA PHE A 896 -9.62 -30.19 10.12
C PHE A 896 -10.59 -29.86 8.96
N LEU A 897 -11.51 -28.91 9.18
CA LEU A 897 -12.40 -28.44 8.13
C LEU A 897 -11.64 -27.83 6.96
N LEU A 898 -10.60 -27.00 7.20
CA LEU A 898 -9.76 -26.44 6.13
C LEU A 898 -9.09 -27.54 5.31
N ILE A 899 -8.56 -28.58 5.94
CA ILE A 899 -7.99 -29.75 5.27
C ILE A 899 -9.06 -30.44 4.42
N LEU A 900 -10.26 -30.69 4.98
CA LEU A 900 -11.37 -31.29 4.24
C LEU A 900 -11.80 -30.45 3.04
N PHE A 901 -11.90 -29.13 3.20
CA PHE A 901 -12.27 -28.22 2.12
C PHE A 901 -11.19 -28.12 1.03
N SER A 902 -9.91 -28.36 1.36
CA SER A 902 -8.82 -28.49 0.37
C SER A 902 -9.02 -29.70 -0.56
N PHE A 903 -9.67 -30.77 -0.10
CA PHE A 903 -10.13 -31.88 -0.94
C PHE A 903 -11.38 -31.52 -1.73
N LEU A 904 -12.40 -31.00 -1.05
CA LEU A 904 -13.72 -30.75 -1.62
C LEU A 904 -13.72 -29.68 -2.70
N GLU A 905 -12.81 -28.70 -2.67
CA GLU A 905 -12.72 -27.65 -3.69
C GLU A 905 -12.51 -28.18 -5.13
N ASN A 906 -11.95 -29.38 -5.26
CA ASN A 906 -11.72 -30.02 -6.56
C ASN A 906 -12.98 -30.63 -7.20
N PHE A 907 -14.09 -30.75 -6.41
CA PHE A 907 -15.37 -31.34 -6.85
C PHE A 907 -16.42 -30.23 -7.01
N GLY A 908 -16.45 -29.55 -8.10
CA GLY A 908 -17.43 -28.50 -8.44
C GLY A 908 -16.89 -27.07 -8.37
N PRO A 909 -16.38 -26.55 -7.22
CA PRO A 909 -15.95 -25.16 -7.10
C PRO A 909 -14.90 -24.71 -8.14
N ARG A 910 -13.87 -25.52 -8.38
CA ARG A 910 -12.87 -25.21 -9.43
C ARG A 910 -13.47 -25.20 -10.83
N GLN A 911 -14.31 -26.16 -11.17
CA GLN A 911 -15.01 -26.23 -12.45
C GLN A 911 -15.92 -25.01 -12.63
N PHE A 912 -16.67 -24.62 -11.60
CA PHE A 912 -17.47 -23.39 -11.60
C PHE A 912 -16.63 -22.17 -11.90
N MET A 913 -15.43 -22.04 -11.31
CA MET A 913 -14.53 -20.92 -11.59
C MET A 913 -14.06 -20.88 -13.04
N SER A 914 -13.75 -22.03 -13.64
CA SER A 914 -13.35 -22.11 -15.06
C SER A 914 -14.49 -21.64 -15.97
N PHE A 915 -15.75 -22.00 -15.68
CA PHE A 915 -16.92 -21.51 -16.42
C PHE A 915 -17.12 -19.99 -16.26
N VAL A 916 -16.95 -19.44 -15.03
CA VAL A 916 -17.04 -17.99 -14.79
C VAL A 916 -15.98 -17.25 -15.59
N ARG A 917 -14.75 -17.75 -15.58
CA ARG A 917 -13.62 -17.15 -16.31
C ARG A 917 -13.84 -17.23 -17.84
N LEU A 918 -14.40 -18.34 -18.36
CA LEU A 918 -14.78 -18.45 -19.77
C LEU A 918 -15.82 -17.39 -20.15
N ASN A 919 -16.86 -17.24 -19.32
CA ASN A 919 -17.89 -16.23 -19.60
C ASN A 919 -17.36 -14.80 -19.55
N ALA A 920 -16.29 -14.54 -18.81
CA ALA A 920 -15.64 -13.25 -18.79
C ALA A 920 -15.04 -12.85 -20.14
N PHE A 921 -14.60 -13.79 -20.97
CA PHE A 921 -14.21 -13.52 -22.38
C PHE A 921 -15.40 -12.97 -23.18
N ASN A 922 -16.56 -13.65 -23.11
CA ASN A 922 -17.78 -13.19 -23.77
C ASN A 922 -18.24 -11.82 -23.26
N ASN A 923 -18.19 -11.61 -21.93
CA ASN A 923 -18.51 -10.32 -21.34
C ASN A 923 -17.52 -9.21 -21.75
N SER A 924 -16.25 -9.54 -21.93
CA SER A 924 -15.23 -8.59 -22.42
C SER A 924 -15.47 -8.14 -23.87
N LEU A 925 -16.12 -8.98 -24.68
CA LEU A 925 -16.52 -8.63 -26.05
C LEU A 925 -17.78 -7.77 -26.10
N LYS A 926 -18.71 -7.94 -25.15
CA LYS A 926 -20.08 -7.38 -25.20
C LYS A 926 -20.32 -6.20 -24.26
N LYS A 927 -19.66 -6.15 -23.12
CA LYS A 927 -19.97 -5.18 -22.05
C LYS A 927 -18.86 -4.16 -21.86
N PRO A 928 -19.18 -2.87 -21.71
CA PRO A 928 -18.23 -1.89 -21.25
C PRO A 928 -17.75 -2.22 -19.83
N MET A 929 -16.51 -1.85 -19.50
CA MET A 929 -15.98 -1.97 -18.14
C MET A 929 -16.75 -1.06 -17.19
N GLY A 930 -17.18 -1.59 -16.03
CA GLY A 930 -17.89 -0.85 -14.99
C GLY A 930 -17.88 -1.62 -13.69
N TRP A 931 -17.92 -0.89 -12.58
CA TRP A 931 -18.03 -1.44 -11.23
C TRP A 931 -19.48 -1.89 -10.99
N SER A 932 -19.67 -3.12 -10.54
CA SER A 932 -20.98 -3.61 -10.05
C SER A 932 -21.04 -3.38 -8.54
N LYS A 933 -22.17 -2.84 -8.05
CA LYS A 933 -22.44 -2.77 -6.61
C LYS A 933 -22.59 -4.19 -6.05
N PHE A 934 -21.93 -4.46 -4.91
CA PHE A 934 -22.13 -5.65 -4.10
C PHE A 934 -22.99 -5.28 -2.89
N GLU A 935 -23.91 -6.14 -2.51
CA GLU A 935 -24.57 -6.06 -1.22
C GLU A 935 -23.54 -6.39 -0.14
N ARG A 936 -23.34 -5.48 0.80
CA ARG A 936 -22.48 -5.65 1.97
C ARG A 936 -23.31 -6.01 3.16
N ILE A 937 -22.77 -6.88 4.03
CA ILE A 937 -23.48 -7.34 5.25
C ILE A 937 -23.22 -6.36 6.40
N GLY A 938 -22.15 -5.55 6.34
CA GLY A 938 -21.72 -4.62 7.40
C GLY A 938 -21.15 -5.32 8.64
N PHE A 939 -20.62 -4.52 9.56
CA PHE A 939 -19.99 -5.01 10.81
C PHE A 939 -20.99 -5.25 11.97
N GLU A 940 -22.31 -5.15 11.75
CA GLU A 940 -23.31 -5.24 12.82
C GLU A 940 -23.33 -6.59 13.53
N ASP A 941 -23.35 -6.52 14.86
CA ASP A 941 -23.62 -7.61 15.80
C ASP A 941 -25.02 -8.19 15.55
N LYS A 942 -25.13 -9.40 15.02
CA LYS A 942 -26.40 -10.10 14.86
C LYS A 942 -27.07 -10.46 16.18
N ASP A 943 -26.40 -10.26 17.31
CA ASP A 943 -26.94 -10.54 18.65
C ASP A 943 -27.90 -9.44 19.17
N LYS A 944 -28.13 -8.33 18.42
CA LYS A 944 -29.14 -7.31 18.77
C LYS A 944 -30.53 -7.53 18.14
N LYS A 945 -30.72 -8.63 17.40
CA LYS A 945 -32.00 -9.00 16.78
C LYS A 945 -32.51 -10.37 17.22
N GLN A 946 -32.35 -10.71 18.50
CA GLN A 946 -33.17 -11.74 19.18
C GLN A 946 -33.81 -11.19 20.45
#